data_f0c16e44389efa8f2dbe4bdfa28c3eef
#
_entry.id   f0c16e44389efa8f2dbe4bdfa28c3eef
#
_cell.length_a   1.000
_cell.length_b   1.000
_cell.length_c   1.000
_cell.angle_alpha   90.00
_cell.angle_beta   90.00
_cell.angle_gamma   90.00
#
_symmetry.space_group_name_H-M   'P 1'
#
loop_
_entity.id
_entity.type
_entity.pdbx_description
1 polymer ?
#
loop_
_entity_poly.entity_id
_entity_poly.type
_entity_poly.pdbx_seq_one_letter_code
_entity_poly.pdbx_strand_id
1 'polypeptide(L)'
;MTTCRPAAEDYLETPLGALTLEQKVRLLTGANFWTTHAEPAIGLRSIVFSDGPSGVRGVVWDERDPSLNLPSATALAASWDVNLAYRYGAALAGEARRKGVHAVLGPTINLQRSPLAGRGFEAFSEDPLLTGELASAYVRGLQDHGVAATPKHYVANDSETERLTADVDVDERTLRELYLVPFEWAVTDAGAWLVMSAYNSVRGTTMTENALLSTPLCTDWGFDGVVVSDWTAVRGTEASARARQDLVMPGPVGPWGAALVDAVRDGRVPADAVDEKVRRLLRLAARVGALDGAAPRAVAPTPPVEQGPALAREVCAAGMVLLRNDGALPWRAGGPRSIALIGEHAALPRTQGGGSATVLPAQVTSPLDGLRAALPGTHLVWSRGVPVRQGILALPSASLTDPVSAEPGLRARYLGADGQELLDENRRAADLVWLGTLPEGAATVELRTRYRPGETGPIRLGVAAAGHLEVHLDGSPVLDTDLAPDGTSLGAALFQRPTAAAEVDAVAGTARDITVRFHLPEVCRSSRIAAITLGLEAATWSAAEGIAAAVASARAAEVAVVVVGTTPQLESEGFDRTGLALPGAQDDLVRAVAAANPRTVVVVNSGGPVTMPWRDEVAAVLLGWFGGQEFGHALADVLLGHTEPCGRLPTTWPATEADVPVLNTTPENGLLRYDEGIHIGYRAWLRAGHQPAYPFGHGLGYTTWDIADLTIDTTDTTDAAGAGDADDLGHSVPVTFTARNTGQRAGRQVFQAYLSKEESTVDRPVRWLAGFATVRAEPDSQHQVRLTLPARAFAHWDAGWHTEPGSYTLRIGTDAMHLPLAARISVGARPSYTQQSSRTRP
;
A
#
# COMPACT_ATOMS: atom_id res chain seq x y z
N MET A 1 -8.29 25.16 26.17
CA MET A 1 -7.54 23.94 25.75
C MET A 1 -7.91 22.84 26.72
N THR A 2 -8.78 21.91 26.33
CA THR A 2 -9.18 20.78 27.17
C THR A 2 -8.15 19.68 27.00
N THR A 3 -7.36 19.43 28.04
CA THR A 3 -6.33 18.37 28.03
C THR A 3 -7.04 17.01 28.10
N CYS A 4 -6.96 16.20 27.06
CA CYS A 4 -7.26 14.77 27.11
C CYS A 4 -6.19 14.08 27.98
N ARG A 5 -6.36 14.05 29.28
CA ARG A 5 -5.45 13.37 30.21
C ARG A 5 -6.09 12.08 30.72
N PRO A 6 -5.57 10.90 30.32
CA PRO A 6 -5.97 9.64 30.97
C PRO A 6 -5.47 9.62 32.41
N ALA A 7 -6.34 9.19 33.33
CA ALA A 7 -6.01 9.05 34.74
C ALA A 7 -5.07 7.86 34.97
N ALA A 8 -3.75 8.04 34.90
CA ALA A 8 -2.67 7.14 35.35
C ALA A 8 -1.32 7.38 34.65
N GLU A 9 -0.99 8.62 34.27
CA GLU A 9 0.25 8.92 33.56
C GLU A 9 1.29 9.72 34.38
N ASP A 10 1.18 9.68 35.70
CA ASP A 10 2.15 10.34 36.58
C ASP A 10 3.61 9.92 36.33
N TYR A 11 3.82 8.73 35.76
CA TYR A 11 5.15 8.24 35.42
C TYR A 11 5.82 9.05 34.28
N LEU A 12 5.09 9.80 33.47
CA LEU A 12 5.62 10.66 32.40
C LEU A 12 6.03 12.04 32.90
N GLU A 13 5.46 12.53 34.01
CA GLU A 13 5.70 13.90 34.52
C GLU A 13 7.12 14.06 35.06
N THR A 14 7.65 13.04 35.72
CA THR A 14 9.05 13.08 36.24
C THR A 14 10.08 13.20 35.12
N PRO A 15 10.10 12.35 34.08
CA PRO A 15 11.01 12.53 32.95
C PRO A 15 10.76 13.83 32.18
N LEU A 16 9.51 14.24 31.99
CA LEU A 16 9.19 15.52 31.32
C LEU A 16 9.74 16.73 32.08
N GLY A 17 9.56 16.76 33.41
CA GLY A 17 10.02 17.86 34.28
C GLY A 17 11.55 17.93 34.40
N ALA A 18 12.29 16.85 34.11
CA ALA A 18 13.74 16.82 34.15
C ALA A 18 14.40 17.44 32.90
N LEU A 19 13.64 17.70 31.84
CA LEU A 19 14.15 18.20 30.55
C LEU A 19 14.17 19.72 30.48
N THR A 20 15.23 20.29 29.94
CA THR A 20 15.28 21.71 29.53
C THR A 20 14.44 21.93 28.26
N LEU A 21 14.12 23.18 27.92
CA LEU A 21 13.40 23.51 26.70
C LEU A 21 14.13 23.01 25.45
N GLU A 22 15.46 23.19 25.40
CA GLU A 22 16.29 22.74 24.28
C GLU A 22 16.26 21.24 24.11
N GLN A 23 16.31 20.48 25.21
CA GLN A 23 16.16 19.02 25.18
C GLN A 23 14.78 18.61 24.69
N LYS A 24 13.71 19.25 25.21
CA LYS A 24 12.34 19.00 24.78
C LYS A 24 12.17 19.23 23.27
N VAL A 25 12.61 20.37 22.77
CA VAL A 25 12.52 20.72 21.35
C VAL A 25 13.35 19.76 20.48
N ARG A 26 14.55 19.38 20.93
CA ARG A 26 15.40 18.41 20.24
C ARG A 26 14.69 17.05 20.05
N LEU A 27 13.95 16.58 21.05
CA LEU A 27 13.22 15.31 20.98
C LEU A 27 12.08 15.32 19.95
N LEU A 28 11.57 16.49 19.56
CA LEU A 28 10.46 16.64 18.63
C LEU A 28 10.90 16.73 17.15
N THR A 29 12.20 16.55 16.87
CA THR A 29 12.73 16.42 15.52
C THR A 29 13.52 15.10 15.43
N GLY A 30 13.54 14.45 14.27
CA GLY A 30 14.34 13.25 14.07
C GLY A 30 15.83 13.45 14.39
N ALA A 31 16.50 12.44 14.88
CA ALA A 31 17.96 12.44 15.04
C ALA A 31 18.67 12.22 13.70
N ASN A 32 18.02 11.49 12.80
CA ASN A 32 18.45 11.23 11.44
C ASN A 32 17.22 10.91 10.58
N PHE A 33 17.43 10.26 9.45
CA PHE A 33 16.36 9.94 8.51
C PHE A 33 15.29 8.98 9.08
N TRP A 34 15.66 8.09 10.03
CA TRP A 34 14.79 7.00 10.52
C TRP A 34 14.64 6.93 12.03
N THR A 35 15.31 7.76 12.80
CA THR A 35 15.30 7.61 14.26
C THR A 35 15.03 8.92 14.99
N THR A 36 14.44 8.83 16.18
CA THR A 36 14.36 9.94 17.13
C THR A 36 15.65 10.06 17.95
N HIS A 37 15.83 11.19 18.63
CA HIS A 37 16.91 11.35 19.60
C HIS A 37 16.68 10.46 20.84
N ALA A 38 17.76 9.85 21.33
CA ALA A 38 17.80 9.31 22.68
C ALA A 38 18.07 10.44 23.68
N GLU A 39 17.58 10.25 24.92
CA GLU A 39 17.88 11.15 26.07
C GLU A 39 18.15 10.29 27.32
N PRO A 40 19.43 9.91 27.52
CA PRO A 40 19.83 9.01 28.61
C PRO A 40 19.51 9.56 30.00
N ALA A 41 19.43 10.89 30.18
CA ALA A 41 19.11 11.52 31.47
C ALA A 41 17.74 11.12 32.00
N ILE A 42 16.82 10.71 31.13
CA ILE A 42 15.48 10.25 31.48
C ILE A 42 15.23 8.80 31.08
N GLY A 43 16.26 8.05 30.68
CA GLY A 43 16.13 6.65 30.24
C GLY A 43 15.38 6.49 28.91
N LEU A 44 15.34 7.52 28.07
CA LEU A 44 14.71 7.45 26.75
C LEU A 44 15.72 6.94 25.71
N ARG A 45 15.39 5.78 25.10
CA ARG A 45 16.11 5.25 23.94
C ARG A 45 15.51 5.81 22.64
N SER A 46 16.30 5.78 21.58
CA SER A 46 15.84 6.17 20.24
C SER A 46 14.72 5.25 19.75
N ILE A 47 13.66 5.84 19.17
CA ILE A 47 12.60 5.12 18.48
C ILE A 47 13.00 5.00 17.01
N VAL A 48 12.94 3.79 16.46
CA VAL A 48 13.30 3.47 15.08
C VAL A 48 12.03 3.33 14.25
N PHE A 49 11.95 4.10 13.17
CA PHE A 49 10.90 4.03 12.16
C PHE A 49 11.36 3.24 10.93
N SER A 50 10.41 2.67 10.22
CA SER A 50 10.65 2.06 8.90
C SER A 50 9.42 2.18 8.03
N ASP A 51 9.65 2.49 6.75
CA ASP A 51 8.63 2.22 5.74
C ASP A 51 8.37 0.72 5.62
N GLY A 52 7.18 0.43 5.10
CA GLY A 52 6.82 -0.91 4.72
C GLY A 52 5.39 -1.31 5.04
N PRO A 53 4.35 -0.74 4.37
CA PRO A 53 2.97 -1.21 4.52
C PRO A 53 2.77 -2.65 4.02
N SER A 54 3.65 -3.16 3.14
CA SER A 54 3.62 -4.55 2.64
C SER A 54 4.91 -5.34 2.93
N GLY A 55 5.76 -4.82 3.82
CA GLY A 55 7.03 -5.40 4.24
C GLY A 55 7.81 -4.39 5.05
N VAL A 56 8.68 -4.80 5.95
CA VAL A 56 9.47 -3.88 6.78
C VAL A 56 10.87 -3.79 6.22
N ARG A 57 11.23 -2.63 5.66
CA ARG A 57 12.57 -2.43 5.07
C ARG A 57 13.67 -2.34 6.13
N GLY A 58 13.41 -1.74 7.26
CA GLY A 58 14.41 -1.32 8.23
C GLY A 58 15.00 0.05 7.89
N VAL A 59 16.06 0.44 8.58
CA VAL A 59 16.72 1.75 8.39
C VAL A 59 17.66 1.78 7.20
N VAL A 60 18.00 0.62 6.62
CA VAL A 60 18.90 0.47 5.48
C VAL A 60 18.18 -0.23 4.35
N TRP A 61 18.40 0.22 3.14
CA TRP A 61 17.97 -0.47 1.93
C TRP A 61 19.11 -1.41 1.50
N ASP A 62 19.12 -2.61 2.08
CA ASP A 62 20.26 -3.54 1.95
C ASP A 62 19.77 -4.95 1.62
N GLU A 63 20.16 -5.45 0.48
CA GLU A 63 19.84 -6.78 -0.02
C GLU A 63 20.49 -7.91 0.79
N ARG A 64 21.44 -7.58 1.66
CA ARG A 64 22.09 -8.54 2.57
C ARG A 64 21.26 -8.81 3.82
N ASP A 65 20.32 -7.92 4.15
CA ASP A 65 19.28 -8.10 5.16
C ASP A 65 17.89 -8.06 4.51
N PRO A 66 17.50 -9.11 3.78
CA PRO A 66 16.26 -9.13 3.02
C PRO A 66 15.04 -9.01 3.94
N SER A 67 13.94 -8.57 3.36
CA SER A 67 12.67 -8.36 4.03
C SER A 67 11.60 -9.28 3.50
N LEU A 68 10.65 -9.67 4.33
CA LEU A 68 9.42 -10.29 3.88
C LEU A 68 8.67 -9.33 2.95
N ASN A 69 8.36 -9.77 1.73
CA ASN A 69 7.51 -9.05 0.79
C ASN A 69 6.14 -9.72 0.71
N LEU A 70 5.19 -9.18 1.46
CA LEU A 70 3.79 -9.58 1.43
C LEU A 70 3.08 -8.97 0.20
N PRO A 71 1.92 -9.51 -0.22
CA PRO A 71 1.08 -8.91 -1.24
C PRO A 71 0.70 -7.45 -0.92
N SER A 72 0.41 -6.67 -1.94
CA SER A 72 0.01 -5.26 -1.80
C SER A 72 -1.25 -5.09 -0.93
N ALA A 73 -1.46 -3.88 -0.42
CA ALA A 73 -2.64 -3.56 0.39
C ALA A 73 -3.95 -3.83 -0.37
N THR A 74 -4.00 -3.50 -1.68
CA THR A 74 -5.14 -3.81 -2.53
C THR A 74 -5.39 -5.32 -2.66
N ALA A 75 -4.30 -6.12 -2.77
CA ALA A 75 -4.41 -7.58 -2.79
C ALA A 75 -4.92 -8.15 -1.46
N LEU A 76 -4.46 -7.61 -0.34
CA LEU A 76 -4.98 -7.96 0.98
C LEU A 76 -6.46 -7.58 1.10
N ALA A 77 -6.83 -6.38 0.66
CA ALA A 77 -8.21 -5.91 0.70
C ALA A 77 -9.15 -6.76 -0.16
N ALA A 78 -8.66 -7.26 -1.29
CA ALA A 78 -9.42 -8.18 -2.14
C ALA A 78 -9.79 -9.49 -1.43
N SER A 79 -9.10 -9.86 -0.36
CA SER A 79 -9.49 -11.01 0.46
C SER A 79 -10.78 -10.80 1.25
N TRP A 80 -11.14 -9.56 1.59
CA TRP A 80 -12.24 -9.21 2.49
C TRP A 80 -12.18 -10.01 3.81
N ASP A 81 -10.98 -10.20 4.34
CA ASP A 81 -10.74 -11.05 5.51
C ASP A 81 -10.04 -10.25 6.61
N VAL A 82 -10.82 -9.82 7.59
CA VAL A 82 -10.35 -9.03 8.74
C VAL A 82 -9.32 -9.81 9.57
N ASN A 83 -9.50 -11.15 9.71
CA ASN A 83 -8.54 -11.97 10.45
C ASN A 83 -7.21 -12.11 9.67
N LEU A 84 -7.28 -12.20 8.35
CA LEU A 84 -6.07 -12.24 7.52
C LEU A 84 -5.32 -10.91 7.59
N ALA A 85 -6.03 -9.77 7.63
CA ALA A 85 -5.42 -8.45 7.84
C ALA A 85 -4.74 -8.32 9.21
N TYR A 86 -5.33 -8.87 10.27
CA TYR A 86 -4.68 -8.95 11.59
C TYR A 86 -3.39 -9.79 11.54
N ARG A 87 -3.44 -10.98 10.94
CA ARG A 87 -2.27 -11.86 10.79
C ARG A 87 -1.17 -11.24 9.94
N TYR A 88 -1.57 -10.45 8.94
CA TYR A 88 -0.65 -9.68 8.11
C TYR A 88 0.11 -8.64 8.96
N GLY A 89 -0.60 -7.85 9.77
CA GLY A 89 0.01 -6.91 10.72
C GLY A 89 0.91 -7.61 11.75
N ALA A 90 0.51 -8.78 12.27
CA ALA A 90 1.31 -9.57 13.19
C ALA A 90 2.63 -10.07 12.56
N ALA A 91 2.61 -10.47 11.28
CA ALA A 91 3.82 -10.88 10.57
C ALA A 91 4.78 -9.68 10.35
N LEU A 92 4.23 -8.51 10.04
CA LEU A 92 5.03 -7.28 9.95
C LEU A 92 5.66 -6.91 11.31
N ALA A 93 4.96 -7.14 12.42
CA ALA A 93 5.53 -6.94 13.75
C ALA A 93 6.72 -7.89 14.01
N GLY A 94 6.63 -9.14 13.56
CA GLY A 94 7.75 -10.09 13.61
C GLY A 94 8.98 -9.60 12.86
N GLU A 95 8.76 -9.14 11.65
CA GLU A 95 9.83 -8.60 10.79
C GLU A 95 10.40 -7.29 11.35
N ALA A 96 9.54 -6.38 11.86
CA ALA A 96 9.96 -5.13 12.50
C ALA A 96 10.88 -5.41 13.70
N ARG A 97 10.49 -6.35 14.56
CA ARG A 97 11.32 -6.74 15.72
C ARG A 97 12.65 -7.35 15.31
N ARG A 98 12.67 -8.20 14.29
CA ARG A 98 13.92 -8.77 13.73
C ARG A 98 14.89 -7.68 13.30
N LYS A 99 14.35 -6.59 12.69
CA LYS A 99 15.13 -5.45 12.20
C LYS A 99 15.34 -4.33 13.24
N GLY A 100 14.90 -4.50 14.48
CA GLY A 100 15.03 -3.49 15.52
C GLY A 100 14.15 -2.25 15.30
N VAL A 101 13.08 -2.38 14.54
CA VAL A 101 12.12 -1.31 14.24
C VAL A 101 11.05 -1.25 15.33
N HIS A 102 10.73 -0.04 15.80
CA HIS A 102 9.72 0.22 16.81
C HIS A 102 8.38 0.69 16.25
N ALA A 103 8.40 1.36 15.07
CA ALA A 103 7.22 1.89 14.41
C ALA A 103 7.27 1.65 12.91
N VAL A 104 6.20 1.04 12.37
CA VAL A 104 6.01 0.81 10.94
C VAL A 104 5.14 1.93 10.38
N LEU A 105 5.60 2.57 9.28
CA LEU A 105 4.87 3.62 8.57
C LEU A 105 3.82 3.00 7.65
N GLY A 106 2.75 2.59 8.26
CA GLY A 106 1.60 1.91 7.65
C GLY A 106 0.54 1.53 8.68
N PRO A 107 -0.67 1.20 8.22
CA PRO A 107 -1.11 1.04 6.83
C PRO A 107 -1.36 2.36 6.11
N THR A 108 -1.34 2.35 4.75
CA THR A 108 -1.85 3.44 3.93
C THR A 108 -3.34 3.26 3.78
N ILE A 109 -4.12 4.22 4.31
CA ILE A 109 -5.59 4.13 4.41
C ILE A 109 -6.33 5.30 3.74
N ASN A 110 -5.64 5.99 2.83
CA ASN A 110 -6.29 6.86 1.86
C ASN A 110 -7.20 6.02 0.96
N LEU A 111 -8.28 6.63 0.44
CA LEU A 111 -9.21 5.91 -0.42
C LEU A 111 -8.72 5.89 -1.88
N GLN A 112 -9.08 4.84 -2.61
CA GLN A 112 -8.89 4.78 -4.05
C GLN A 112 -9.94 5.67 -4.74
N ARG A 113 -9.75 7.00 -4.66
CA ARG A 113 -10.66 8.02 -5.22
C ARG A 113 -10.68 7.95 -6.75
N SER A 114 -9.50 7.91 -7.35
CA SER A 114 -9.31 7.78 -8.80
C SER A 114 -8.49 6.53 -9.13
N PRO A 115 -8.84 5.75 -10.17
CA PRO A 115 -8.03 4.63 -10.60
C PRO A 115 -6.68 5.06 -11.23
N LEU A 116 -6.48 6.36 -11.48
CA LEU A 116 -5.22 6.92 -11.96
C LEU A 116 -4.21 7.19 -10.84
N ALA A 117 -4.60 7.09 -9.57
CA ALA A 117 -3.69 7.32 -8.45
C ALA A 117 -2.45 6.42 -8.51
N GLY A 118 -1.26 7.03 -8.49
CA GLY A 118 0.03 6.33 -8.64
C GLY A 118 0.30 5.32 -7.53
N ARG A 119 -0.15 5.61 -6.29
CA ARG A 119 -0.05 4.72 -5.11
C ARG A 119 -1.33 3.92 -4.84
N GLY A 120 -2.21 3.76 -5.83
CA GLY A 120 -3.44 2.97 -5.67
C GLY A 120 -3.21 1.55 -5.13
N PHE A 121 -2.10 0.90 -5.50
CA PHE A 121 -1.70 -0.42 -5.01
C PHE A 121 -1.45 -0.47 -3.48
N GLU A 122 -1.15 0.65 -2.87
CA GLU A 122 -0.82 0.78 -1.44
C GLU A 122 -2.08 1.05 -0.58
N ALA A 123 -3.17 1.49 -1.21
CA ALA A 123 -4.47 1.71 -0.59
C ALA A 123 -5.33 0.44 -0.60
N PHE A 124 -6.18 0.29 0.41
CA PHE A 124 -7.04 -0.89 0.51
C PHE A 124 -8.19 -0.88 -0.48
N SER A 125 -9.01 0.18 -0.50
CA SER A 125 -10.27 0.17 -1.22
C SER A 125 -10.75 1.58 -1.60
N GLU A 126 -11.73 1.63 -2.50
CA GLU A 126 -12.55 2.83 -2.76
C GLU A 126 -13.66 3.02 -1.71
N ASP A 127 -13.92 2.02 -0.87
CA ASP A 127 -14.96 2.06 0.16
C ASP A 127 -14.38 2.31 1.56
N PRO A 128 -14.90 3.32 2.30
CA PRO A 128 -14.37 3.68 3.61
C PRO A 128 -14.64 2.64 4.70
N LEU A 129 -15.73 1.87 4.62
CA LEU A 129 -16.03 0.82 5.60
C LEU A 129 -15.07 -0.35 5.43
N LEU A 130 -14.88 -0.84 4.21
CA LEU A 130 -13.93 -1.93 3.94
C LEU A 130 -12.50 -1.52 4.33
N THR A 131 -12.10 -0.30 3.98
CA THR A 131 -10.79 0.25 4.37
C THR A 131 -10.64 0.33 5.88
N GLY A 132 -11.65 0.84 6.60
CA GLY A 132 -11.63 0.99 8.06
C GLY A 132 -11.53 -0.35 8.80
N GLU A 133 -12.32 -1.36 8.41
CA GLU A 133 -12.30 -2.71 8.99
C GLU A 133 -10.92 -3.37 8.87
N LEU A 134 -10.36 -3.35 7.66
CA LEU A 134 -9.07 -3.99 7.39
C LEU A 134 -7.92 -3.21 8.02
N ALA A 135 -7.98 -1.87 7.99
CA ALA A 135 -7.00 -1.01 8.63
C ALA A 135 -6.94 -1.23 10.14
N SER A 136 -8.11 -1.29 10.80
CA SER A 136 -8.20 -1.55 12.24
C SER A 136 -7.59 -2.90 12.61
N ALA A 137 -7.85 -3.94 11.82
CA ALA A 137 -7.27 -5.25 12.04
C ALA A 137 -5.74 -5.26 11.86
N TYR A 138 -5.24 -4.61 10.80
CA TYR A 138 -3.82 -4.45 10.54
C TYR A 138 -3.12 -3.70 11.70
N VAL A 139 -3.70 -2.59 12.17
CA VAL A 139 -3.17 -1.81 13.30
C VAL A 139 -3.09 -2.66 14.56
N ARG A 140 -4.19 -3.38 14.90
CA ARG A 140 -4.18 -4.32 16.04
C ARG A 140 -3.11 -5.40 15.87
N GLY A 141 -2.97 -5.96 14.67
CA GLY A 141 -1.94 -6.97 14.38
C GLY A 141 -0.52 -6.50 14.71
N LEU A 142 -0.17 -5.27 14.40
CA LEU A 142 1.13 -4.68 14.78
C LEU A 142 1.22 -4.41 16.28
N GLN A 143 0.23 -3.72 16.84
CA GLN A 143 0.30 -3.15 18.19
C GLN A 143 0.15 -4.18 19.30
N ASP A 144 -0.61 -5.25 19.09
CA ASP A 144 -0.70 -6.37 20.03
C ASP A 144 0.65 -7.08 20.19
N HIS A 145 1.51 -6.99 19.18
CA HIS A 145 2.87 -7.54 19.19
C HIS A 145 3.95 -6.50 19.54
N GLY A 146 3.55 -5.32 20.05
CA GLY A 146 4.46 -4.30 20.61
C GLY A 146 5.18 -3.44 19.58
N VAL A 147 4.69 -3.37 18.35
CA VAL A 147 5.19 -2.49 17.29
C VAL A 147 4.13 -1.44 16.97
N ALA A 148 4.52 -0.17 16.92
CA ALA A 148 3.58 0.89 16.62
C ALA A 148 3.17 0.87 15.14
N ALA A 149 1.87 0.99 14.86
CA ALA A 149 1.33 1.27 13.54
C ALA A 149 1.21 2.79 13.33
N THR A 150 1.36 3.22 12.09
CA THR A 150 1.24 4.63 11.69
C THR A 150 0.28 4.75 10.52
N PRO A 151 -1.05 4.71 10.73
CA PRO A 151 -2.01 5.00 9.68
C PRO A 151 -1.68 6.29 8.94
N LYS A 152 -1.69 6.25 7.59
CA LYS A 152 -1.25 7.35 6.73
C LYS A 152 -2.08 7.45 5.46
N HIS A 153 -2.14 8.59 4.79
CA HIS A 153 -1.64 9.91 5.16
C HIS A 153 -2.83 10.78 5.55
N TYR A 154 -2.83 11.31 6.74
CA TYR A 154 -3.93 12.09 7.31
C TYR A 154 -3.88 13.53 6.77
N VAL A 155 -4.77 13.97 5.88
CA VAL A 155 -5.87 13.33 5.19
C VAL A 155 -5.94 13.80 3.72
N ALA A 156 -6.66 13.06 2.88
CA ALA A 156 -6.92 13.40 1.47
C ALA A 156 -5.65 13.50 0.60
N ASN A 157 -4.67 12.62 0.84
CA ASN A 157 -3.52 12.43 -0.04
C ASN A 157 -3.79 11.23 -0.96
N ASP A 158 -4.76 11.38 -1.88
CA ASP A 158 -5.28 10.31 -2.73
C ASP A 158 -4.69 10.34 -4.15
N SER A 159 -3.73 11.25 -4.42
CA SER A 159 -3.00 11.40 -5.68
C SER A 159 -1.57 11.85 -5.42
N GLU A 160 -0.69 11.65 -6.42
CA GLU A 160 0.74 11.94 -6.31
C GLU A 160 1.14 13.25 -7.00
N THR A 161 0.37 13.67 -8.00
CA THR A 161 0.64 14.88 -8.79
C THR A 161 0.61 16.12 -7.89
N GLU A 162 1.72 16.86 -7.83
CA GLU A 162 1.89 18.03 -6.98
C GLU A 162 1.59 17.80 -5.49
N ARG A 163 1.67 16.58 -4.99
CA ARG A 163 1.28 16.20 -3.61
C ARG A 163 1.91 17.08 -2.52
N LEU A 164 3.09 17.66 -2.80
CA LEU A 164 3.79 18.53 -1.85
C LEU A 164 3.17 19.94 -1.75
N THR A 165 2.42 20.38 -2.75
CA THR A 165 1.92 21.75 -2.89
C THR A 165 0.43 21.86 -3.12
N ALA A 166 -0.21 20.78 -3.54
CA ALA A 166 -1.64 20.75 -3.82
C ALA A 166 -2.49 21.13 -2.60
N ASP A 167 -3.52 21.92 -2.82
CA ASP A 167 -4.59 22.18 -1.87
C ASP A 167 -5.84 21.41 -2.27
N VAL A 168 -6.32 20.53 -1.40
CA VAL A 168 -7.52 19.73 -1.64
C VAL A 168 -8.76 20.54 -1.20
N ASP A 169 -9.60 20.85 -2.17
CA ASP A 169 -10.91 21.49 -1.95
C ASP A 169 -11.98 20.42 -1.82
N VAL A 170 -12.37 20.15 -0.61
CA VAL A 170 -13.36 19.12 -0.23
C VAL A 170 -14.31 19.67 0.83
N ASP A 171 -15.62 19.43 0.69
CA ASP A 171 -16.58 19.85 1.70
C ASP A 171 -16.49 19.03 2.99
N GLU A 172 -17.01 19.60 4.11
CA GLU A 172 -16.91 18.97 5.43
C GLU A 172 -17.62 17.61 5.49
N ARG A 173 -18.78 17.52 4.86
CA ARG A 173 -19.58 16.31 4.84
C ARG A 173 -18.83 15.17 4.13
N THR A 174 -18.31 15.44 2.95
CA THR A 174 -17.52 14.50 2.17
C THR A 174 -16.28 14.04 2.95
N LEU A 175 -15.60 14.99 3.57
CA LEU A 175 -14.43 14.69 4.39
C LEU A 175 -14.79 13.74 5.56
N ARG A 176 -15.92 14.02 6.26
CA ARG A 176 -16.40 13.24 7.41
C ARG A 176 -17.00 11.87 7.05
N GLU A 177 -17.73 11.80 5.95
CA GLU A 177 -18.42 10.57 5.55
C GLU A 177 -17.52 9.59 4.76
N LEU A 178 -16.41 10.07 4.19
CA LEU A 178 -15.50 9.23 3.40
C LEU A 178 -14.07 9.22 3.94
N TYR A 179 -13.33 10.32 3.75
CA TYR A 179 -11.87 10.34 3.90
C TYR A 179 -11.38 10.21 5.33
N LEU A 180 -12.14 10.65 6.29
CA LEU A 180 -11.83 10.54 7.71
C LEU A 180 -12.26 9.21 8.35
N VAL A 181 -13.19 8.48 7.74
CA VAL A 181 -13.75 7.24 8.33
C VAL A 181 -12.68 6.17 8.59
N PRO A 182 -11.74 5.84 7.68
CA PRO A 182 -10.70 4.86 7.96
C PRO A 182 -9.79 5.27 9.14
N PHE A 183 -9.50 6.57 9.26
CA PHE A 183 -8.69 7.10 10.36
C PHE A 183 -9.46 7.09 11.69
N GLU A 184 -10.74 7.44 11.67
CA GLU A 184 -11.61 7.34 12.85
C GLU A 184 -11.56 5.91 13.39
N TRP A 185 -11.74 4.90 12.57
CA TRP A 185 -11.72 3.50 13.00
C TRP A 185 -10.32 3.04 13.44
N ALA A 186 -9.26 3.45 12.76
CA ALA A 186 -7.91 3.15 13.19
C ALA A 186 -7.60 3.71 14.58
N VAL A 187 -8.20 4.85 14.95
CA VAL A 187 -8.04 5.48 16.25
C VAL A 187 -9.01 4.92 17.30
N THR A 188 -10.32 4.92 17.01
CA THR A 188 -11.35 4.59 18.01
C THR A 188 -11.50 3.10 18.24
N ASP A 189 -11.36 2.28 17.21
CA ASP A 189 -11.51 0.83 17.29
C ASP A 189 -10.17 0.11 17.53
N ALA A 190 -9.11 0.53 16.83
CA ALA A 190 -7.81 -0.11 16.96
C ALA A 190 -6.83 0.59 17.89
N GLY A 191 -7.11 1.80 18.36
CA GLY A 191 -6.26 2.55 19.28
C GLY A 191 -4.89 2.85 18.71
N ALA A 192 -4.78 3.35 17.47
CA ALA A 192 -3.52 3.66 16.81
C ALA A 192 -2.58 4.50 17.68
N TRP A 193 -1.28 4.20 17.70
CA TRP A 193 -0.29 4.92 18.52
C TRP A 193 0.36 6.07 17.79
N LEU A 194 0.36 6.04 16.46
CA LEU A 194 0.76 7.15 15.61
C LEU A 194 -0.29 7.40 14.53
N VAL A 195 -0.24 8.61 13.97
CA VAL A 195 -0.89 9.00 12.72
C VAL A 195 0.09 9.87 11.97
N MET A 196 0.23 9.67 10.64
CA MET A 196 1.11 10.49 9.82
C MET A 196 0.32 11.59 9.13
N SER A 197 0.68 12.87 9.35
CA SER A 197 0.11 14.01 8.63
C SER A 197 0.61 14.05 7.18
N ALA A 198 -0.31 14.33 6.25
CA ALA A 198 -0.04 14.34 4.82
C ALA A 198 0.77 15.56 4.36
N TYR A 199 1.27 15.50 3.11
CA TYR A 199 1.98 16.61 2.47
C TYR A 199 1.09 17.76 2.04
N ASN A 200 -0.10 17.43 1.52
CA ASN A 200 -1.02 18.37 0.89
C ASN A 200 -1.65 19.33 1.89
N SER A 201 -2.20 20.40 1.37
CA SER A 201 -3.13 21.25 2.10
C SER A 201 -4.56 20.72 1.96
N VAL A 202 -5.40 21.04 2.92
CA VAL A 202 -6.84 20.84 2.86
C VAL A 202 -7.49 22.18 3.22
N ARG A 203 -8.29 22.72 2.31
CA ARG A 203 -8.98 24.01 2.48
C ARG A 203 -8.02 25.15 2.84
N GLY A 204 -6.93 25.28 2.09
CA GLY A 204 -5.97 26.35 2.20
C GLY A 204 -4.94 26.19 3.33
N THR A 205 -4.98 25.12 4.11
CA THR A 205 -4.03 24.91 5.22
C THR A 205 -3.32 23.57 5.08
N THR A 206 -1.98 23.58 5.07
CA THR A 206 -1.18 22.35 5.02
C THR A 206 -1.51 21.41 6.18
N MET A 207 -1.51 20.12 5.92
CA MET A 207 -1.95 19.15 6.93
C MET A 207 -1.14 19.18 8.22
N THR A 208 0.16 19.53 8.15
CA THR A 208 1.01 19.68 9.34
C THR A 208 0.65 20.87 10.24
N GLU A 209 -0.21 21.78 9.77
CA GLU A 209 -0.70 22.98 10.49
C GLU A 209 -2.21 23.00 10.64
N ASN A 210 -2.92 22.00 10.07
CA ASN A 210 -4.35 21.98 9.92
C ASN A 210 -5.08 21.72 11.26
N ALA A 211 -6.21 22.41 11.47
CA ALA A 211 -7.06 22.21 12.62
C ALA A 211 -7.63 20.79 12.73
N LEU A 212 -7.68 20.03 11.62
CA LEU A 212 -8.11 18.62 11.61
C LEU A 212 -7.23 17.73 12.47
N LEU A 213 -5.97 18.11 12.74
CA LEU A 213 -5.11 17.42 13.69
C LEU A 213 -5.58 17.57 15.16
N SER A 214 -6.40 18.57 15.45
CA SER A 214 -7.03 18.75 16.76
C SER A 214 -8.45 18.21 16.76
N THR A 215 -9.28 18.64 15.80
CA THR A 215 -10.69 18.25 15.65
C THR A 215 -10.91 17.74 14.24
N PRO A 216 -11.28 16.47 14.03
CA PRO A 216 -11.80 15.51 15.01
C PRO A 216 -10.75 14.64 15.72
N LEU A 217 -9.51 14.57 15.23
CA LEU A 217 -8.54 13.53 15.62
C LEU A 217 -8.39 13.38 17.14
N CYS A 218 -8.20 14.48 17.86
CA CYS A 218 -8.01 14.41 19.31
C CYS A 218 -9.31 14.65 20.10
N THR A 219 -10.09 15.68 19.71
CA THR A 219 -11.25 16.07 20.52
C THR A 219 -12.40 15.11 20.39
N ASP A 220 -12.68 14.63 19.17
CA ASP A 220 -13.85 13.79 18.92
C ASP A 220 -13.50 12.30 19.10
N TRP A 221 -12.33 11.88 18.63
CA TRP A 221 -11.91 10.47 18.64
C TRP A 221 -11.01 10.09 19.82
N GLY A 222 -10.54 11.08 20.59
CA GLY A 222 -9.70 10.82 21.76
C GLY A 222 -8.30 10.33 21.45
N PHE A 223 -7.75 10.64 20.27
CA PHE A 223 -6.40 10.23 19.90
C PHE A 223 -5.35 10.79 20.87
N ASP A 224 -4.67 9.90 21.57
CA ASP A 224 -3.65 10.20 22.58
C ASP A 224 -2.22 9.93 22.10
N GLY A 225 -2.08 9.43 20.86
CA GLY A 225 -0.81 9.07 20.23
C GLY A 225 -0.04 10.25 19.67
N VAL A 226 1.00 9.97 18.88
CA VAL A 226 1.89 10.94 18.23
C VAL A 226 1.43 11.22 16.80
N VAL A 227 1.27 12.48 16.43
CA VAL A 227 1.19 12.90 15.04
C VAL A 227 2.61 13.10 14.51
N VAL A 228 3.10 12.18 13.69
CA VAL A 228 4.37 12.31 12.97
C VAL A 228 4.11 12.94 11.61
N SER A 229 5.01 13.81 11.16
CA SER A 229 4.93 14.36 9.80
C SER A 229 5.30 13.30 8.77
N ASP A 230 4.75 13.37 7.57
CA ASP A 230 5.40 12.78 6.43
C ASP A 230 6.79 13.44 6.24
N TRP A 231 7.71 12.76 5.53
CA TRP A 231 9.11 13.17 5.44
C TRP A 231 9.25 14.50 4.72
N THR A 232 9.76 15.52 5.44
CA THR A 232 9.89 16.91 4.97
C THR A 232 8.57 17.70 4.81
N ALA A 233 7.43 17.18 5.28
CA ALA A 233 6.13 17.82 5.13
C ALA A 233 5.98 19.12 5.96
N VAL A 234 6.67 19.25 7.08
CA VAL A 234 6.62 20.47 7.92
C VAL A 234 7.41 21.59 7.27
N ARG A 235 6.74 22.73 6.99
CA ARG A 235 7.31 23.86 6.24
C ARG A 235 7.66 25.05 7.12
N GLY A 236 6.95 25.24 8.22
CA GLY A 236 7.09 26.38 9.11
C GLY A 236 7.27 25.98 10.56
N THR A 237 7.81 26.92 11.37
CA THR A 237 8.09 26.69 12.80
C THR A 237 6.85 26.87 13.65
N GLU A 238 6.25 28.08 13.63
CA GLU A 238 5.27 28.48 14.64
C GLU A 238 3.90 27.84 14.44
N ALA A 239 3.39 27.86 13.20
CA ALA A 239 2.06 27.34 12.90
C ALA A 239 1.99 25.84 13.18
N SER A 240 2.97 25.07 12.70
CA SER A 240 3.06 23.63 12.95
C SER A 240 3.26 23.30 14.44
N ALA A 241 4.05 24.11 15.16
CA ALA A 241 4.26 23.91 16.58
C ALA A 241 3.01 24.23 17.42
N ARG A 242 2.17 25.20 17.00
CA ARG A 242 0.88 25.49 17.64
C ARG A 242 -0.19 24.46 17.30
N ALA A 243 -0.09 23.84 16.12
CA ALA A 243 -0.95 22.75 15.71
C ALA A 243 -0.63 21.46 16.49
N ARG A 244 -1.41 20.42 16.26
CA ARG A 244 -1.26 19.10 16.89
C ARG A 244 -0.20 18.23 16.19
N GLN A 245 0.71 18.83 15.36
CA GLN A 245 1.91 18.17 14.83
C GLN A 245 2.89 17.92 15.98
N ASP A 246 3.32 16.66 16.21
CA ASP A 246 4.09 16.31 17.40
C ASP A 246 5.56 16.01 17.11
N LEU A 247 5.85 15.34 16.00
CA LEU A 247 7.18 14.90 15.63
C LEU A 247 7.46 15.27 14.17
N VAL A 248 8.57 15.98 13.94
CA VAL A 248 9.03 16.37 12.60
C VAL A 248 10.05 15.37 12.10
N MET A 249 9.77 14.75 10.96
CA MET A 249 10.70 13.83 10.28
C MET A 249 11.01 14.34 8.86
N PRO A 250 12.19 14.03 8.32
CA PRO A 250 13.34 13.45 9.00
C PRO A 250 14.15 14.49 9.79
N GLY A 251 15.18 14.06 10.50
CA GLY A 251 16.17 14.91 11.14
C GLY A 251 17.56 14.75 10.53
N PRO A 252 18.61 15.40 11.12
CA PRO A 252 18.54 16.30 12.30
C PRO A 252 18.15 17.77 11.95
N VAL A 253 18.06 18.10 10.67
CA VAL A 253 17.73 19.46 10.20
C VAL A 253 16.25 19.55 9.88
N GLY A 254 15.61 20.62 10.33
CA GLY A 254 14.19 20.83 10.10
C GLY A 254 13.75 22.23 10.51
N PRO A 255 12.47 22.60 10.34
CA PRO A 255 11.98 23.94 10.65
C PRO A 255 11.87 24.24 12.15
N TRP A 256 12.00 23.21 13.03
CA TRP A 256 11.99 23.38 14.48
C TRP A 256 13.42 23.63 15.01
N GLY A 257 13.88 22.96 16.04
CA GLY A 257 15.22 23.17 16.57
C GLY A 257 15.37 24.54 17.25
N ALA A 258 16.45 25.25 16.98
CA ALA A 258 16.72 26.57 17.57
C ALA A 258 15.60 27.59 17.31
N ALA A 259 15.01 27.60 16.12
CA ALA A 259 13.89 28.49 15.78
C ALA A 259 12.66 28.27 16.67
N LEU A 260 12.38 27.03 17.04
CA LEU A 260 11.26 26.72 17.96
C LEU A 260 11.61 27.13 19.40
N VAL A 261 12.86 26.93 19.86
CA VAL A 261 13.32 27.41 21.17
C VAL A 261 13.13 28.92 21.30
N ASP A 262 13.56 29.68 20.28
CA ASP A 262 13.41 31.14 20.25
C ASP A 262 11.92 31.53 20.21
N ALA A 263 11.10 30.84 19.42
CA ALA A 263 9.67 31.10 19.33
C ALA A 263 8.94 30.89 20.69
N VAL A 264 9.38 29.92 21.48
CA VAL A 264 8.85 29.68 22.83
C VAL A 264 9.32 30.75 23.82
N ARG A 265 10.59 31.11 23.79
CA ARG A 265 11.15 32.16 24.66
C ARG A 265 10.54 33.53 24.42
N ASP A 266 10.23 33.84 23.17
CA ASP A 266 9.56 35.08 22.76
C ASP A 266 8.04 35.07 23.00
N GLY A 267 7.49 33.93 23.49
CA GLY A 267 6.04 33.77 23.73
C GLY A 267 5.18 33.60 22.46
N ARG A 268 5.84 33.41 21.29
CA ARG A 268 5.16 33.16 20.00
C ARG A 268 4.57 31.76 19.91
N VAL A 269 5.15 30.79 20.63
CA VAL A 269 4.62 29.42 20.84
C VAL A 269 4.51 29.15 22.33
N PRO A 270 3.37 28.69 22.83
CA PRO A 270 3.21 28.35 24.24
C PRO A 270 4.14 27.19 24.66
N ALA A 271 4.78 27.31 25.84
CA ALA A 271 5.67 26.27 26.36
C ALA A 271 4.93 24.95 26.63
N ASP A 272 3.68 25.03 27.09
CA ASP A 272 2.82 23.88 27.32
C ASP A 272 2.52 23.09 26.04
N ALA A 273 2.47 23.75 24.89
CA ALA A 273 2.33 23.06 23.59
C ALA A 273 3.53 22.15 23.31
N VAL A 274 4.75 22.56 23.69
CA VAL A 274 5.95 21.72 23.56
C VAL A 274 5.87 20.55 24.58
N ASP A 275 5.49 20.84 25.80
CA ASP A 275 5.36 19.83 26.87
C ASP A 275 4.36 18.72 26.51
N GLU A 276 3.23 19.11 25.96
CA GLU A 276 2.22 18.15 25.49
C GLU A 276 2.73 17.22 24.36
N LYS A 277 3.51 17.76 23.41
CA LYS A 277 4.13 16.96 22.34
C LYS A 277 5.15 15.98 22.91
N VAL A 278 6.01 16.44 23.83
CA VAL A 278 7.01 15.56 24.48
C VAL A 278 6.31 14.49 25.32
N ARG A 279 5.25 14.82 26.05
CA ARG A 279 4.46 13.84 26.82
C ARG A 279 3.94 12.71 25.93
N ARG A 280 3.41 13.04 24.73
CA ARG A 280 2.94 12.04 23.77
C ARG A 280 4.07 11.19 23.20
N LEU A 281 5.22 11.80 22.94
CA LEU A 281 6.42 11.05 22.51
C LEU A 281 6.90 10.08 23.59
N LEU A 282 6.94 10.50 24.86
CA LEU A 282 7.29 9.64 25.99
C LEU A 282 6.27 8.50 26.18
N ARG A 283 4.98 8.77 25.97
CA ARG A 283 3.92 7.73 25.96
C ARG A 283 4.16 6.71 24.86
N LEU A 284 4.48 7.16 23.64
CA LEU A 284 4.86 6.27 22.55
C LEU A 284 6.07 5.43 22.91
N ALA A 285 7.13 6.07 23.47
CA ALA A 285 8.34 5.37 23.89
C ALA A 285 8.05 4.29 24.94
N ALA A 286 7.17 4.57 25.91
CA ALA A 286 6.71 3.57 26.87
C ALA A 286 5.96 2.42 26.20
N ARG A 287 5.07 2.71 25.25
CA ARG A 287 4.28 1.69 24.52
C ARG A 287 5.16 0.74 23.70
N VAL A 288 6.21 1.25 23.06
CA VAL A 288 7.15 0.45 22.27
C VAL A 288 8.34 -0.10 23.08
N GLY A 289 8.36 0.16 24.40
CA GLY A 289 9.41 -0.33 25.29
C GLY A 289 10.74 0.43 25.18
N ALA A 290 10.72 1.69 24.72
CA ALA A 290 11.89 2.53 24.54
C ALA A 290 12.10 3.55 25.69
N LEU A 291 11.30 3.49 26.76
CA LEU A 291 11.42 4.33 27.97
C LEU A 291 11.69 3.44 29.19
N ASP A 292 12.82 3.64 29.84
CA ASP A 292 13.18 2.90 31.04
C ASP A 292 12.28 3.29 32.22
N GLY A 293 11.96 2.34 33.10
CA GLY A 293 11.08 2.56 34.24
C GLY A 293 9.58 2.58 33.90
N ALA A 294 9.22 2.60 32.63
CA ALA A 294 7.82 2.39 32.23
C ALA A 294 7.40 0.93 32.52
N ALA A 295 6.15 0.74 32.98
CA ALA A 295 5.62 -0.60 33.17
C ALA A 295 5.59 -1.36 31.83
N PRO A 296 6.10 -2.59 31.77
CA PRO A 296 6.09 -3.36 30.53
C PRO A 296 4.65 -3.64 30.11
N ARG A 297 4.33 -3.32 28.85
CA ARG A 297 3.05 -3.71 28.25
C ARG A 297 3.05 -5.22 28.02
N ALA A 298 1.94 -5.88 28.30
CA ALA A 298 1.72 -7.24 27.84
C ALA A 298 1.64 -7.24 26.31
N VAL A 299 2.52 -7.99 25.66
CA VAL A 299 2.55 -8.15 24.20
C VAL A 299 2.33 -9.63 23.85
N ALA A 300 1.59 -9.87 22.77
CA ALA A 300 1.42 -11.21 22.23
C ALA A 300 2.76 -11.73 21.68
N PRO A 301 3.01 -13.04 21.70
CA PRO A 301 4.16 -13.63 21.03
C PRO A 301 4.13 -13.31 19.54
N THR A 302 5.23 -12.78 19.02
CA THR A 302 5.36 -12.51 17.58
C THR A 302 5.40 -13.81 16.78
N PRO A 303 4.70 -13.90 15.65
CA PRO A 303 4.83 -15.04 14.75
C PRO A 303 6.30 -15.22 14.32
N PRO A 304 6.79 -16.46 14.21
CA PRO A 304 8.11 -16.73 13.66
C PRO A 304 8.24 -16.20 12.23
N VAL A 305 9.34 -15.50 11.93
CA VAL A 305 9.56 -14.89 10.59
C VAL A 305 9.62 -15.93 9.47
N GLU A 306 9.97 -17.16 9.78
CA GLU A 306 10.00 -18.29 8.85
C GLU A 306 8.62 -18.69 8.34
N GLN A 307 7.55 -18.28 9.02
CA GLN A 307 6.16 -18.47 8.59
C GLN A 307 5.70 -17.39 7.58
N GLY A 308 6.48 -16.32 7.44
CA GLY A 308 6.17 -15.21 6.55
C GLY A 308 5.88 -15.61 5.09
N PRO A 309 6.72 -16.43 4.44
CA PRO A 309 6.46 -16.89 3.07
C PRO A 309 5.14 -17.68 2.93
N ALA A 310 4.81 -18.54 3.89
CA ALA A 310 3.55 -19.27 3.88
C ALA A 310 2.34 -18.33 3.99
N LEU A 311 2.43 -17.30 4.83
CA LEU A 311 1.41 -16.26 4.92
C LEU A 311 1.33 -15.44 3.64
N ALA A 312 2.46 -15.06 3.04
CA ALA A 312 2.48 -14.35 1.76
C ALA A 312 1.75 -15.12 0.66
N ARG A 313 1.97 -16.45 0.57
CA ARG A 313 1.26 -17.35 -0.34
C ARG A 313 -0.24 -17.40 -0.05
N GLU A 314 -0.63 -17.52 1.22
CA GLU A 314 -2.04 -17.53 1.65
C GLU A 314 -2.74 -16.21 1.31
N VAL A 315 -2.15 -15.07 1.65
CA VAL A 315 -2.71 -13.74 1.35
C VAL A 315 -2.84 -13.53 -0.16
N CYS A 316 -1.82 -13.91 -0.92
CA CYS A 316 -1.84 -13.82 -2.39
C CYS A 316 -2.99 -14.64 -2.98
N ALA A 317 -3.11 -15.91 -2.61
CA ALA A 317 -4.17 -16.77 -3.12
C ALA A 317 -5.56 -16.29 -2.70
N ALA A 318 -5.73 -15.82 -1.45
CA ALA A 318 -6.99 -15.28 -0.93
C ALA A 318 -7.39 -13.96 -1.60
N GLY A 319 -6.41 -13.15 -2.04
CA GLY A 319 -6.64 -11.89 -2.75
C GLY A 319 -6.88 -12.04 -4.25
N MET A 320 -6.51 -13.17 -4.87
CA MET A 320 -6.74 -13.37 -6.30
C MET A 320 -8.22 -13.35 -6.64
N VAL A 321 -8.59 -12.54 -7.64
CA VAL A 321 -9.99 -12.39 -8.08
C VAL A 321 -10.20 -13.06 -9.42
N LEU A 322 -11.04 -14.07 -9.46
CA LEU A 322 -11.49 -14.70 -10.71
C LEU A 322 -12.59 -13.81 -11.31
N LEU A 323 -12.24 -13.05 -12.34
CA LEU A 323 -13.16 -12.10 -12.96
C LEU A 323 -14.12 -12.75 -13.95
N ARG A 324 -13.62 -13.75 -14.69
CA ARG A 324 -14.35 -14.53 -15.68
C ARG A 324 -13.85 -15.96 -15.70
N ASN A 325 -14.75 -16.93 -15.91
CA ASN A 325 -14.40 -18.35 -16.08
C ASN A 325 -15.49 -19.10 -16.87
N ASP A 326 -15.17 -19.49 -18.08
CA ASP A 326 -16.05 -20.33 -18.93
C ASP A 326 -15.76 -21.83 -18.75
N GLY A 327 -15.50 -22.25 -17.52
CA GLY A 327 -15.17 -23.64 -17.18
C GLY A 327 -13.72 -24.06 -17.50
N ALA A 328 -12.84 -23.10 -17.77
CA ALA A 328 -11.41 -23.36 -18.00
C ALA A 328 -10.65 -23.66 -16.70
N LEU A 329 -11.12 -23.16 -15.58
CA LEU A 329 -10.56 -23.31 -14.24
C LEU A 329 -11.60 -23.89 -13.26
N PRO A 330 -11.17 -24.63 -12.20
CA PRO A 330 -9.79 -25.09 -11.98
C PRO A 330 -9.40 -26.20 -12.97
N TRP A 331 -8.11 -26.36 -13.18
CA TRP A 331 -7.63 -27.49 -13.95
C TRP A 331 -7.96 -28.82 -13.26
N ARG A 332 -8.15 -29.88 -14.06
CA ARG A 332 -8.38 -31.21 -13.50
C ARG A 332 -7.16 -31.70 -12.72
N ALA A 333 -7.35 -32.65 -11.84
CA ALA A 333 -6.27 -33.29 -11.09
C ALA A 333 -5.15 -33.75 -12.03
N GLY A 334 -3.91 -33.37 -11.69
CA GLY A 334 -2.72 -33.59 -12.51
C GLY A 334 -2.42 -32.49 -13.53
N GLY A 335 -3.30 -31.49 -13.68
CA GLY A 335 -3.10 -30.36 -14.58
C GLY A 335 -3.19 -30.73 -16.08
N PRO A 336 -2.99 -29.73 -16.97
CA PRO A 336 -2.90 -29.96 -18.42
C PRO A 336 -1.60 -30.63 -18.79
N ARG A 337 -1.60 -31.39 -19.90
CA ARG A 337 -0.39 -32.08 -20.40
C ARG A 337 0.66 -31.13 -20.95
N SER A 338 0.22 -30.00 -21.50
CA SER A 338 1.12 -28.97 -22.00
C SER A 338 0.56 -27.55 -21.77
N ILE A 339 1.44 -26.63 -21.42
CA ILE A 339 1.14 -25.23 -21.15
C ILE A 339 2.05 -24.35 -22.00
N ALA A 340 1.45 -23.40 -22.74
CA ALA A 340 2.16 -22.25 -23.24
C ALA A 340 2.02 -21.12 -22.23
N LEU A 341 3.09 -20.82 -21.50
CA LEU A 341 3.15 -19.70 -20.57
C LEU A 341 3.76 -18.50 -21.28
N ILE A 342 3.04 -17.39 -21.32
CA ILE A 342 3.36 -16.26 -22.22
C ILE A 342 3.41 -14.96 -21.41
N GLY A 343 4.38 -14.10 -21.75
CA GLY A 343 4.57 -12.76 -21.20
C GLY A 343 5.81 -12.61 -20.34
N GLU A 344 6.35 -11.39 -20.27
CA GLU A 344 7.50 -11.07 -19.41
C GLU A 344 7.17 -11.24 -17.92
N HIS A 345 5.96 -10.85 -17.51
CA HIS A 345 5.48 -10.99 -16.13
C HIS A 345 5.38 -12.45 -15.68
N ALA A 346 5.36 -13.40 -16.60
CA ALA A 346 5.39 -14.83 -16.27
C ALA A 346 6.71 -15.26 -15.63
N ALA A 347 7.83 -14.68 -16.07
CA ALA A 347 9.15 -14.96 -15.52
C ALA A 347 9.62 -13.91 -14.51
N LEU A 348 9.17 -12.68 -14.66
CA LEU A 348 9.60 -11.53 -13.87
C LEU A 348 8.37 -10.73 -13.41
N PRO A 349 7.58 -11.25 -12.47
CA PRO A 349 6.35 -10.60 -12.00
C PRO A 349 6.66 -9.34 -11.19
N ARG A 350 5.71 -8.43 -11.16
CA ARG A 350 5.69 -7.37 -10.17
C ARG A 350 5.08 -7.90 -8.88
N THR A 351 5.86 -7.85 -7.81
CA THR A 351 5.42 -8.31 -6.48
C THR A 351 4.92 -7.20 -5.59
N GLN A 352 5.28 -5.95 -5.94
CA GLN A 352 4.97 -4.72 -5.21
C GLN A 352 5.03 -3.51 -6.14
N GLY A 353 4.46 -2.38 -5.71
CA GLY A 353 4.60 -1.10 -6.41
C GLY A 353 5.97 -0.45 -6.19
N GLY A 354 6.25 0.63 -6.92
CA GLY A 354 7.46 1.43 -6.75
C GLY A 354 7.33 2.47 -5.63
N GLY A 355 8.46 3.00 -5.18
CA GLY A 355 8.51 4.07 -4.17
C GLY A 355 9.12 3.66 -2.84
N SER A 356 8.90 4.49 -1.82
CA SER A 356 9.46 4.33 -0.47
C SER A 356 9.03 3.03 0.23
N ALA A 357 7.85 2.51 -0.12
CA ALA A 357 7.30 1.25 0.42
C ALA A 357 8.00 -0.01 -0.07
N THR A 358 8.89 0.09 -1.07
CA THR A 358 9.58 -1.07 -1.66
C THR A 358 10.49 -1.76 -0.67
N VAL A 359 10.46 -3.09 -0.65
CA VAL A 359 11.35 -3.96 0.13
C VAL A 359 12.10 -4.94 -0.78
N LEU A 360 13.20 -5.49 -0.31
CA LEU A 360 14.04 -6.43 -1.03
C LEU A 360 13.83 -7.84 -0.44
N PRO A 361 13.01 -8.71 -1.08
CA PRO A 361 12.82 -10.08 -0.60
C PRO A 361 14.06 -10.94 -0.89
N ALA A 362 14.27 -11.98 -0.08
CA ALA A 362 15.34 -12.96 -0.29
C ALA A 362 15.18 -13.72 -1.62
N GLN A 363 13.93 -13.95 -2.01
CA GLN A 363 13.57 -14.61 -3.27
C GLN A 363 12.19 -14.20 -3.72
N VAL A 364 11.92 -14.33 -4.99
CA VAL A 364 10.59 -14.18 -5.61
C VAL A 364 10.29 -15.44 -6.41
N THR A 365 9.16 -16.07 -6.14
CA THR A 365 8.66 -17.18 -6.96
C THR A 365 7.82 -16.63 -8.10
N SER A 366 8.34 -16.73 -9.32
CA SER A 366 7.61 -16.31 -10.51
C SER A 366 6.48 -17.29 -10.88
N PRO A 367 5.47 -16.87 -11.67
CA PRO A 367 4.50 -17.78 -12.28
C PRO A 367 5.14 -18.97 -12.98
N LEU A 368 6.25 -18.74 -13.68
CA LEU A 368 7.02 -19.79 -14.37
C LEU A 368 7.58 -20.82 -13.38
N ASP A 369 8.19 -20.35 -12.29
CA ASP A 369 8.80 -21.25 -11.29
C ASP A 369 7.73 -21.98 -10.49
N GLY A 370 6.66 -21.27 -10.09
CA GLY A 370 5.55 -21.86 -9.35
C GLY A 370 4.84 -22.97 -10.12
N LEU A 371 4.56 -22.74 -11.41
CA LEU A 371 3.93 -23.75 -12.27
C LEU A 371 4.85 -24.93 -12.55
N ARG A 372 6.16 -24.70 -12.77
CA ARG A 372 7.14 -25.80 -12.94
C ARG A 372 7.23 -26.66 -11.67
N ALA A 373 7.25 -26.03 -10.50
CA ALA A 373 7.31 -26.74 -9.24
C ALA A 373 6.03 -27.57 -8.98
N ALA A 374 4.86 -26.99 -9.27
CA ALA A 374 3.58 -27.66 -9.05
C ALA A 374 3.25 -28.75 -10.09
N LEU A 375 3.80 -28.66 -11.31
CA LEU A 375 3.47 -29.52 -12.44
C LEU A 375 4.74 -30.13 -13.09
N PRO A 376 5.53 -30.94 -12.38
CA PRO A 376 6.81 -31.44 -12.89
C PRO A 376 6.67 -32.38 -14.11
N GLY A 377 5.46 -32.94 -14.33
CA GLY A 377 5.16 -33.80 -15.47
C GLY A 377 4.58 -33.09 -16.71
N THR A 378 4.28 -31.80 -16.60
CA THR A 378 3.66 -31.02 -17.66
C THR A 378 4.74 -30.44 -18.61
N HIS A 379 4.52 -30.53 -19.90
CA HIS A 379 5.36 -29.85 -20.88
C HIS A 379 5.06 -28.34 -20.88
N LEU A 380 5.85 -27.56 -20.16
CA LEU A 380 5.69 -26.12 -20.02
C LEU A 380 6.72 -25.38 -20.90
N VAL A 381 6.22 -24.62 -21.86
CA VAL A 381 7.02 -23.74 -22.74
C VAL A 381 6.75 -22.31 -22.38
N TRP A 382 7.81 -21.55 -22.06
CA TRP A 382 7.71 -20.10 -21.84
C TRP A 382 8.07 -19.32 -23.10
N SER A 383 7.27 -18.29 -23.40
CA SER A 383 7.48 -17.32 -24.45
C SER A 383 7.43 -15.90 -23.86
N ARG A 384 8.41 -15.07 -24.17
CA ARG A 384 8.48 -13.68 -23.65
C ARG A 384 7.25 -12.84 -24.01
N GLY A 385 6.62 -13.09 -25.17
CA GLY A 385 5.55 -12.24 -25.70
C GLY A 385 6.09 -10.90 -26.20
N VAL A 386 5.38 -9.82 -25.89
CA VAL A 386 5.76 -8.45 -26.32
C VAL A 386 6.66 -7.77 -25.28
N PRO A 387 7.54 -6.82 -25.69
CA PRO A 387 8.34 -6.06 -24.74
C PRO A 387 7.42 -5.13 -23.90
N VAL A 388 7.62 -5.14 -22.60
CA VAL A 388 6.84 -4.32 -21.65
C VAL A 388 7.75 -3.42 -20.80
N ARG A 389 8.93 -3.92 -20.44
CA ARG A 389 9.90 -3.21 -19.61
C ARG A 389 10.64 -2.12 -20.39
N GLN A 390 11.00 -1.07 -19.67
CA GLN A 390 11.72 0.09 -20.20
C GLN A 390 12.87 0.49 -19.27
N GLY A 391 13.82 1.27 -19.80
CA GLY A 391 14.94 1.81 -19.05
C GLY A 391 16.04 0.77 -18.77
N ILE A 392 16.80 1.00 -17.70
CA ILE A 392 17.92 0.13 -17.31
C ILE A 392 17.41 -0.93 -16.34
N LEU A 393 17.55 -2.19 -16.71
CA LEU A 393 17.24 -3.34 -15.88
C LEU A 393 18.50 -3.78 -15.15
N ALA A 394 18.46 -3.81 -13.82
CA ALA A 394 19.60 -4.19 -12.99
C ALA A 394 20.19 -5.55 -13.39
N LEU A 395 21.50 -5.65 -13.45
CA LEU A 395 22.18 -6.92 -13.69
C LEU A 395 21.87 -7.92 -12.57
N PRO A 396 21.48 -9.17 -12.89
CA PRO A 396 21.23 -10.19 -11.91
C PRO A 396 22.50 -10.48 -11.07
N SER A 397 22.37 -10.54 -9.76
CA SER A 397 23.49 -10.83 -8.85
C SER A 397 24.26 -12.10 -9.23
N ALA A 398 23.56 -13.14 -9.72
CA ALA A 398 24.17 -14.40 -10.19
C ALA A 398 25.10 -14.23 -11.41
N SER A 399 24.97 -13.13 -12.17
CA SER A 399 25.84 -12.81 -13.30
C SER A 399 27.03 -11.92 -12.91
N LEU A 400 27.11 -11.51 -11.66
CA LEU A 400 28.09 -10.59 -11.12
C LEU A 400 29.02 -11.31 -10.14
N THR A 401 30.29 -10.93 -10.13
CA THR A 401 31.28 -11.41 -9.17
C THR A 401 32.09 -10.22 -8.65
N ASP A 402 32.13 -10.03 -7.35
CA ASP A 402 33.00 -9.05 -6.68
C ASP A 402 34.46 -9.41 -6.99
N PRO A 403 35.26 -8.52 -7.59
CA PRO A 403 36.63 -8.80 -7.99
C PRO A 403 37.59 -8.98 -6.79
N VAL A 404 37.19 -8.62 -5.58
CA VAL A 404 38.01 -8.72 -4.37
C VAL A 404 37.68 -9.96 -3.57
N SER A 405 36.39 -10.17 -3.22
CA SER A 405 35.96 -11.31 -2.40
C SER A 405 35.67 -12.58 -3.20
N ALA A 406 35.47 -12.47 -4.50
CA ALA A 406 34.99 -13.53 -5.40
C ALA A 406 33.54 -14.00 -5.08
N GLU A 407 32.85 -13.31 -4.19
CA GLU A 407 31.44 -13.54 -3.88
C GLU A 407 30.52 -13.00 -4.99
N PRO A 408 29.29 -13.49 -5.12
CA PRO A 408 28.31 -12.89 -6.02
C PRO A 408 28.07 -11.42 -5.70
N GLY A 409 27.95 -10.58 -6.76
CA GLY A 409 27.64 -9.16 -6.62
C GLY A 409 28.74 -8.22 -7.14
N LEU A 410 28.89 -7.09 -6.47
CA LEU A 410 29.83 -6.03 -6.86
C LEU A 410 30.56 -5.46 -5.63
N ARG A 411 31.67 -4.82 -5.87
CA ARG A 411 32.42 -4.05 -4.88
C ARG A 411 31.97 -2.61 -4.94
N ALA A 412 31.52 -2.05 -3.82
CA ALA A 412 31.17 -0.65 -3.67
C ALA A 412 32.22 0.04 -2.78
N ARG A 413 32.90 1.06 -3.32
CA ARG A 413 33.86 1.90 -2.62
C ARG A 413 33.34 3.31 -2.53
N TYR A 414 33.39 3.89 -1.36
CA TYR A 414 32.93 5.26 -1.11
C TYR A 414 34.15 6.13 -0.88
N LEU A 415 34.30 7.17 -1.70
CA LEU A 415 35.47 8.02 -1.70
C LEU A 415 35.09 9.44 -1.30
N GLY A 416 35.90 10.07 -0.46
CA GLY A 416 35.81 11.49 -0.13
C GLY A 416 36.22 12.40 -1.30
N ALA A 417 36.03 13.70 -1.16
CA ALA A 417 36.40 14.69 -2.18
C ALA A 417 37.92 14.74 -2.47
N ASP A 418 38.73 14.32 -1.52
CA ASP A 418 40.19 14.16 -1.62
C ASP A 418 40.64 12.80 -2.17
N GLY A 419 39.67 11.92 -2.52
CA GLY A 419 39.92 10.56 -2.97
C GLY A 419 40.22 9.56 -1.85
N GLN A 420 40.14 9.95 -0.57
CA GLN A 420 40.30 9.04 0.54
C GLN A 420 39.16 8.00 0.56
N GLU A 421 39.48 6.74 0.77
CA GLU A 421 38.50 5.69 0.96
C GLU A 421 37.82 5.78 2.33
N LEU A 422 36.50 5.95 2.34
CA LEU A 422 35.68 6.04 3.56
C LEU A 422 35.07 4.70 3.95
N LEU A 423 34.69 3.88 2.94
CA LEU A 423 34.10 2.58 3.14
C LEU A 423 34.34 1.74 1.89
N ASP A 424 34.55 0.43 2.07
CA ASP A 424 34.71 -0.56 1.02
C ASP A 424 33.96 -1.84 1.39
N GLU A 425 32.97 -2.23 0.60
CA GLU A 425 32.07 -3.34 0.93
C GLU A 425 31.61 -4.14 -0.30
N ASN A 426 31.26 -5.42 -0.08
CA ASN A 426 30.54 -6.22 -1.07
C ASN A 426 29.06 -5.89 -1.04
N ARG A 427 28.45 -5.66 -2.21
CA ARG A 427 27.01 -5.50 -2.41
C ARG A 427 26.50 -6.58 -3.37
N ARG A 428 25.33 -7.17 -3.06
CA ARG A 428 24.76 -8.29 -3.81
C ARG A 428 23.69 -7.90 -4.82
N ALA A 429 23.46 -6.60 -5.00
CA ALA A 429 22.56 -6.04 -5.99
C ALA A 429 23.27 -5.03 -6.87
N ALA A 430 22.80 -4.87 -8.10
CA ALA A 430 23.24 -3.84 -9.04
C ALA A 430 22.27 -2.63 -9.07
N ASP A 431 21.23 -2.64 -8.25
CA ASP A 431 20.35 -1.52 -7.97
C ASP A 431 20.50 -1.14 -6.50
N LEU A 432 21.14 0.00 -6.24
CA LEU A 432 21.51 0.44 -4.90
C LEU A 432 20.83 1.76 -4.56
N VAL A 433 20.27 1.84 -3.35
CA VAL A 433 19.58 3.02 -2.84
C VAL A 433 20.08 3.33 -1.44
N TRP A 434 20.40 4.60 -1.19
CA TRP A 434 20.78 5.13 0.12
C TRP A 434 19.78 6.20 0.53
N LEU A 435 19.13 6.03 1.66
CA LEU A 435 18.18 6.98 2.24
C LEU A 435 18.74 7.49 3.57
N GLY A 436 19.57 8.53 3.50
CA GLY A 436 20.29 9.07 4.66
C GLY A 436 21.44 8.18 5.15
N THR A 437 21.85 7.17 4.38
CA THR A 437 22.82 6.14 4.77
C THR A 437 24.13 6.16 3.99
N LEU A 438 24.32 7.06 3.03
CA LEU A 438 25.64 7.28 2.43
C LEU A 438 26.67 7.59 3.53
N PRO A 439 27.92 7.05 3.43
CA PRO A 439 29.00 7.45 4.35
C PRO A 439 29.16 8.97 4.38
N GLU A 440 29.38 9.50 5.57
CA GLU A 440 29.61 10.93 5.76
C GLU A 440 30.85 11.37 5.00
N GLY A 441 30.76 12.47 4.24
CA GLY A 441 31.86 12.98 3.41
C GLY A 441 32.02 12.27 2.05
N ALA A 442 31.20 11.26 1.73
CA ALA A 442 31.27 10.60 0.42
C ALA A 442 30.98 11.59 -0.72
N ALA A 443 31.90 11.67 -1.67
CA ALA A 443 31.81 12.49 -2.87
C ALA A 443 31.67 11.63 -4.15
N THR A 444 32.19 10.41 -4.13
CA THR A 444 32.09 9.45 -5.25
C THR A 444 31.78 8.05 -4.74
N VAL A 445 30.89 7.36 -5.44
CA VAL A 445 30.66 5.92 -5.28
C VAL A 445 31.28 5.22 -6.48
N GLU A 446 32.27 4.35 -6.25
CA GLU A 446 32.87 3.51 -7.27
C GLU A 446 32.34 2.09 -7.14
N LEU A 447 31.67 1.58 -8.20
CA LEU A 447 31.19 0.20 -8.29
C LEU A 447 32.11 -0.59 -9.21
N ARG A 448 32.58 -1.77 -8.76
CA ARG A 448 33.38 -2.69 -9.55
C ARG A 448 32.79 -4.07 -9.53
N THR A 449 32.69 -4.71 -10.68
CA THR A 449 32.23 -6.09 -10.77
C THR A 449 32.81 -6.78 -12.00
N ARG A 450 32.86 -8.09 -11.93
CA ARG A 450 33.12 -8.95 -13.08
C ARG A 450 31.79 -9.50 -13.56
N TYR A 451 31.32 -8.99 -14.70
CA TYR A 451 30.06 -9.38 -15.31
C TYR A 451 30.25 -10.55 -16.28
N ARG A 452 29.38 -11.56 -16.20
CA ARG A 452 29.36 -12.73 -17.08
C ARG A 452 28.05 -12.72 -17.88
N PRO A 453 28.10 -12.33 -19.18
CA PRO A 453 26.91 -12.31 -20.04
C PRO A 453 26.33 -13.72 -20.24
N GLY A 454 25.01 -13.82 -20.33
CA GLY A 454 24.30 -15.07 -20.64
C GLY A 454 24.17 -15.34 -22.14
N GLU A 455 24.33 -14.32 -22.98
CA GLU A 455 24.15 -14.41 -24.45
C GLU A 455 25.32 -13.76 -25.16
N THR A 456 25.55 -14.19 -26.44
CA THR A 456 26.56 -13.61 -27.31
C THR A 456 25.90 -12.63 -28.27
N GLY A 457 26.46 -11.46 -28.43
CA GLY A 457 26.00 -10.41 -29.34
C GLY A 457 26.13 -9.01 -28.76
N PRO A 458 25.66 -7.98 -29.46
CA PRO A 458 25.63 -6.62 -28.94
C PRO A 458 24.63 -6.52 -27.80
N ILE A 459 25.06 -5.93 -26.69
CA ILE A 459 24.21 -5.56 -25.52
C ILE A 459 24.36 -4.08 -25.25
N ARG A 460 23.34 -3.46 -24.66
CA ARG A 460 23.40 -2.05 -24.24
C ARG A 460 23.62 -1.99 -22.73
N LEU A 461 24.92 -1.86 -22.36
CA LEU A 461 25.32 -1.67 -20.96
C LEU A 461 25.00 -0.25 -20.53
N GLY A 462 24.32 -0.08 -19.40
CA GLY A 462 23.84 1.22 -18.97
C GLY A 462 23.79 1.41 -17.48
N VAL A 463 23.48 2.64 -17.11
CA VAL A 463 23.29 3.14 -15.75
C VAL A 463 22.04 3.98 -15.64
N ALA A 464 21.42 3.96 -14.45
CA ALA A 464 20.34 4.87 -14.09
C ALA A 464 20.69 5.56 -12.77
N ALA A 465 20.93 6.87 -12.79
CA ALA A 465 21.20 7.68 -11.61
C ALA A 465 21.09 9.16 -11.98
N ALA A 466 20.97 10.07 -11.00
CA ALA A 466 21.07 11.52 -11.21
C ALA A 466 22.46 12.01 -10.76
N GLY A 467 23.27 12.49 -11.68
CA GLY A 467 24.63 12.98 -11.45
C GLY A 467 25.57 12.69 -12.60
N HIS A 468 26.85 12.90 -12.39
CA HIS A 468 27.90 12.59 -13.36
C HIS A 468 28.37 11.14 -13.22
N LEU A 469 28.41 10.40 -14.31
CA LEU A 469 28.74 8.97 -14.34
C LEU A 469 29.77 8.63 -15.41
N GLU A 470 30.80 7.90 -15.00
CA GLU A 470 31.77 7.27 -15.87
C GLU A 470 31.59 5.75 -15.83
N VAL A 471 31.47 5.09 -16.99
CA VAL A 471 31.43 3.62 -17.06
C VAL A 471 32.61 3.12 -17.91
N HIS A 472 33.38 2.21 -17.37
CA HIS A 472 34.50 1.56 -18.04
C HIS A 472 34.24 0.05 -18.18
N LEU A 473 34.57 -0.50 -19.33
CA LEU A 473 34.53 -1.94 -19.60
C LEU A 473 35.96 -2.40 -19.96
N ASP A 474 36.51 -3.34 -19.15
CA ASP A 474 37.91 -3.80 -19.26
C ASP A 474 38.93 -2.63 -19.31
N GLY A 475 38.66 -1.60 -18.52
CA GLY A 475 39.48 -0.39 -18.42
C GLY A 475 39.28 0.67 -19.53
N SER A 476 38.49 0.36 -20.57
CA SER A 476 38.18 1.32 -21.64
C SER A 476 36.88 2.09 -21.29
N PRO A 477 36.84 3.41 -21.45
CA PRO A 477 35.63 4.20 -21.21
C PRO A 477 34.56 3.86 -22.27
N VAL A 478 33.33 3.61 -21.81
CA VAL A 478 32.16 3.33 -22.66
C VAL A 478 31.04 4.35 -22.48
N LEU A 479 30.97 4.98 -21.30
CA LEU A 479 30.08 6.11 -21.02
C LEU A 479 30.80 7.15 -20.15
N ASP A 480 30.57 8.43 -20.45
CA ASP A 480 30.95 9.58 -19.65
C ASP A 480 29.86 10.63 -19.86
N THR A 481 29.03 10.86 -18.84
CA THR A 481 27.78 11.60 -19.01
C THR A 481 27.26 12.23 -17.73
N ASP A 482 26.61 13.38 -17.87
CA ASP A 482 25.85 14.05 -16.83
C ASP A 482 24.36 13.77 -17.04
N LEU A 483 23.74 13.21 -16.03
CA LEU A 483 22.32 12.86 -16.02
C LEU A 483 21.56 13.73 -15.02
N ALA A 484 20.67 14.59 -15.52
CA ALA A 484 19.80 15.44 -14.70
C ALA A 484 18.42 14.77 -14.53
N PRO A 485 17.83 14.78 -13.34
CA PRO A 485 16.48 14.25 -13.13
C PRO A 485 15.43 15.17 -13.78
N ASP A 486 14.35 14.59 -14.25
CA ASP A 486 13.16 15.34 -14.66
C ASP A 486 12.46 15.91 -13.41
N GLY A 487 12.75 17.16 -13.07
CA GLY A 487 12.20 17.83 -11.89
C GLY A 487 13.22 18.07 -10.77
N THR A 488 12.83 18.89 -9.81
CA THR A 488 13.69 19.35 -8.72
C THR A 488 13.50 18.57 -7.42
N SER A 489 12.56 17.61 -7.37
CA SER A 489 12.27 16.86 -6.16
C SER A 489 13.25 15.71 -5.95
N LEU A 490 13.59 15.47 -4.69
CA LEU A 490 14.41 14.33 -4.27
C LEU A 490 13.77 12.99 -4.67
N GLY A 491 12.43 12.92 -4.66
CA GLY A 491 11.68 11.74 -5.10
C GLY A 491 11.86 11.43 -6.58
N ALA A 492 11.89 12.45 -7.46
CA ALA A 492 12.17 12.26 -8.88
C ALA A 492 13.57 11.69 -9.11
N ALA A 493 14.57 12.21 -8.41
CA ALA A 493 15.95 11.71 -8.49
C ALA A 493 16.12 10.25 -8.01
N LEU A 494 15.27 9.79 -7.10
CA LEU A 494 15.32 8.43 -6.55
C LEU A 494 14.50 7.42 -7.36
N PHE A 495 13.29 7.81 -7.78
CA PHE A 495 12.29 6.88 -8.33
C PHE A 495 12.11 7.00 -9.85
N GLN A 496 12.48 8.15 -10.45
CA GLN A 496 12.45 8.40 -11.88
C GLN A 496 13.86 8.71 -12.39
N ARG A 497 14.80 7.81 -12.13
CA ARG A 497 16.22 8.01 -12.47
C ARG A 497 16.43 8.16 -13.97
N PRO A 498 17.11 9.21 -14.44
CA PRO A 498 17.51 9.32 -15.81
C PRO A 498 18.50 8.22 -16.17
N THR A 499 18.52 7.81 -17.45
CA THR A 499 19.27 6.64 -17.93
C THR A 499 20.22 6.99 -19.05
N ALA A 500 21.34 6.28 -19.12
CA ALA A 500 22.23 6.27 -20.27
C ALA A 500 22.73 4.85 -20.52
N ALA A 501 22.93 4.49 -21.79
CA ALA A 501 23.46 3.19 -22.19
C ALA A 501 24.36 3.30 -23.42
N ALA A 502 25.36 2.45 -23.50
CA ALA A 502 26.24 2.28 -24.63
C ALA A 502 26.20 0.85 -25.16
N GLU A 503 26.29 0.69 -26.49
CA GLU A 503 26.41 -0.62 -27.11
C GLU A 503 27.81 -1.19 -26.91
N VAL A 504 27.86 -2.44 -26.45
CA VAL A 504 29.11 -3.17 -26.24
C VAL A 504 28.92 -4.62 -26.67
N ASP A 505 29.98 -5.22 -27.20
CA ASP A 505 29.96 -6.65 -27.61
C ASP A 505 30.10 -7.55 -26.37
N ALA A 506 29.23 -8.53 -26.26
CA ALA A 506 29.24 -9.55 -25.22
C ALA A 506 29.45 -10.94 -25.82
N VAL A 507 30.17 -11.81 -25.10
CA VAL A 507 30.31 -13.23 -25.43
C VAL A 507 29.81 -14.05 -24.23
N ALA A 508 28.84 -14.92 -24.49
CA ALA A 508 28.23 -15.73 -23.42
C ALA A 508 29.29 -16.47 -22.58
N GLY A 509 29.21 -16.38 -21.29
CA GLY A 509 30.10 -16.99 -20.33
C GLY A 509 31.48 -16.34 -20.20
N THR A 510 31.86 -15.37 -21.07
CA THR A 510 33.14 -14.65 -20.97
C THR A 510 33.00 -13.46 -20.02
N ALA A 511 33.75 -13.50 -18.93
CA ALA A 511 33.70 -12.44 -17.93
C ALA A 511 34.34 -11.14 -18.44
N ARG A 512 33.70 -10.00 -18.14
CA ARG A 512 34.16 -8.65 -18.44
C ARG A 512 34.22 -7.83 -17.14
N ASP A 513 35.28 -7.05 -16.96
CA ASP A 513 35.43 -6.16 -15.80
C ASP A 513 34.68 -4.84 -16.05
N ILE A 514 33.71 -4.52 -15.18
CA ILE A 514 32.96 -3.25 -15.22
C ILE A 514 33.40 -2.40 -14.03
N THR A 515 33.69 -1.13 -14.30
CA THR A 515 33.89 -0.09 -13.28
C THR A 515 32.94 1.08 -13.57
N VAL A 516 32.15 1.47 -12.58
CA VAL A 516 31.30 2.66 -12.63
C VAL A 516 31.78 3.64 -11.57
N ARG A 517 31.97 4.91 -11.93
CA ARG A 517 32.19 6.01 -11.00
C ARG A 517 30.98 6.92 -11.03
N PHE A 518 30.33 7.06 -9.88
CA PHE A 518 29.20 7.94 -9.69
C PHE A 518 29.64 9.11 -8.80
N HIS A 519 29.82 10.27 -9.43
CA HIS A 519 30.13 11.51 -8.74
C HIS A 519 28.85 12.11 -8.18
N LEU A 520 28.76 12.15 -6.87
CA LEU A 520 27.55 12.56 -6.15
C LEU A 520 27.31 14.06 -6.26
N PRO A 521 26.14 14.50 -6.75
CA PRO A 521 25.73 15.91 -6.66
C PRO A 521 25.71 16.42 -5.22
N GLU A 522 25.86 17.74 -5.02
CA GLU A 522 25.86 18.34 -3.67
C GLU A 522 24.59 18.01 -2.87
N VAL A 523 23.44 17.98 -3.53
CA VAL A 523 22.16 17.62 -2.88
C VAL A 523 22.19 16.17 -2.35
N CYS A 524 22.83 15.25 -3.06
CA CYS A 524 22.98 13.85 -2.61
C CYS A 524 23.98 13.75 -1.45
N ARG A 525 25.07 14.51 -1.49
CA ARG A 525 26.07 14.54 -0.42
C ARG A 525 25.51 15.11 0.88
N SER A 526 24.84 16.27 0.79
CA SER A 526 24.25 16.96 1.95
C SER A 526 23.09 16.20 2.58
N SER A 527 22.22 15.59 1.78
CA SER A 527 21.11 14.75 2.27
C SER A 527 21.53 13.34 2.63
N ARG A 528 22.68 12.86 2.15
CA ARG A 528 23.14 11.46 2.20
C ARG A 528 22.17 10.50 1.51
N ILE A 529 21.52 10.99 0.45
CA ILE A 529 20.52 10.25 -0.32
C ILE A 529 21.00 10.14 -1.77
N ALA A 530 21.04 8.92 -2.29
CA ALA A 530 21.36 8.65 -3.69
C ALA A 530 20.80 7.31 -4.13
N ALA A 531 20.73 7.11 -5.43
CA ALA A 531 20.41 5.81 -6.00
C ALA A 531 21.15 5.61 -7.33
N ILE A 532 21.55 4.37 -7.60
CA ILE A 532 22.17 4.00 -8.86
C ILE A 532 21.79 2.58 -9.25
N THR A 533 21.45 2.38 -10.53
CA THR A 533 21.32 1.05 -11.15
C THR A 533 22.44 0.86 -12.15
N LEU A 534 23.19 -0.22 -12.04
CA LEU A 534 24.05 -0.77 -13.10
C LEU A 534 23.30 -1.91 -13.79
N GLY A 535 23.09 -1.80 -15.09
CA GLY A 535 22.23 -2.74 -15.76
C GLY A 535 22.41 -2.82 -17.27
N LEU A 536 21.47 -3.52 -17.89
CA LEU A 536 21.28 -3.49 -19.32
C LEU A 536 20.04 -2.68 -19.67
N GLU A 537 20.14 -1.90 -20.74
CA GLU A 537 18.93 -1.31 -21.30
C GLU A 537 17.97 -2.42 -21.70
N ALA A 538 16.69 -2.22 -21.37
CA ALA A 538 15.66 -3.20 -21.65
C ALA A 538 15.73 -3.61 -23.14
N ALA A 539 15.89 -4.91 -23.38
CA ALA A 539 16.01 -5.42 -24.73
C ALA A 539 14.74 -5.08 -25.53
N THR A 540 14.94 -4.49 -26.68
CA THR A 540 13.86 -4.21 -27.62
C THR A 540 13.82 -5.33 -28.66
N TRP A 541 12.67 -5.98 -28.76
CA TRP A 541 12.37 -6.89 -29.88
C TRP A 541 11.05 -6.46 -30.51
N SER A 542 10.83 -6.91 -31.72
CA SER A 542 9.58 -6.58 -32.42
C SER A 542 8.39 -7.22 -31.71
N ALA A 543 7.38 -6.40 -31.36
CA ALA A 543 6.12 -6.91 -30.83
C ALA A 543 5.49 -7.96 -31.77
N ALA A 544 5.60 -7.78 -33.08
CA ALA A 544 5.09 -8.72 -34.07
C ALA A 544 5.80 -10.10 -33.97
N GLU A 545 7.12 -10.11 -33.80
CA GLU A 545 7.88 -11.37 -33.64
C GLU A 545 7.51 -12.05 -32.30
N GLY A 546 7.38 -11.26 -31.23
CA GLY A 546 6.94 -11.75 -29.93
C GLY A 546 5.55 -12.37 -29.97
N ILE A 547 4.59 -11.71 -30.62
CA ILE A 547 3.24 -12.23 -30.84
C ILE A 547 3.27 -13.50 -31.69
N ALA A 548 4.04 -13.53 -32.79
CA ALA A 548 4.15 -14.72 -33.65
C ALA A 548 4.69 -15.94 -32.89
N ALA A 549 5.73 -15.76 -32.05
CA ALA A 549 6.28 -16.82 -31.21
C ALA A 549 5.26 -17.29 -30.15
N ALA A 550 4.54 -16.37 -29.50
CA ALA A 550 3.50 -16.66 -28.53
C ALA A 550 2.35 -17.47 -29.16
N VAL A 551 1.89 -17.07 -30.34
CA VAL A 551 0.85 -17.77 -31.12
C VAL A 551 1.27 -19.19 -31.48
N ALA A 552 2.54 -19.37 -31.94
CA ALA A 552 3.06 -20.69 -32.24
C ALA A 552 3.09 -21.61 -31.00
N SER A 553 3.55 -21.08 -29.85
CA SER A 553 3.54 -21.82 -28.58
C SER A 553 2.12 -22.16 -28.13
N ALA A 554 1.19 -21.20 -28.23
CA ALA A 554 -0.21 -21.39 -27.84
C ALA A 554 -0.92 -22.47 -28.67
N ARG A 555 -0.68 -22.51 -29.99
CA ARG A 555 -1.24 -23.56 -30.89
C ARG A 555 -0.72 -24.94 -30.56
N ALA A 556 0.49 -25.07 -30.07
CA ALA A 556 1.11 -26.35 -29.74
C ALA A 556 0.73 -26.88 -28.36
N ALA A 557 0.14 -26.04 -27.51
CA ALA A 557 -0.19 -26.39 -26.13
C ALA A 557 -1.67 -26.73 -25.94
N GLU A 558 -1.96 -27.53 -24.91
CA GLU A 558 -3.33 -27.82 -24.49
C GLU A 558 -4.03 -26.58 -23.92
N VAL A 559 -3.30 -25.75 -23.16
CA VAL A 559 -3.78 -24.48 -22.62
C VAL A 559 -2.72 -23.40 -22.82
N ALA A 560 -3.18 -22.15 -22.96
CA ALA A 560 -2.31 -20.98 -22.93
C ALA A 560 -2.59 -20.17 -21.66
N VAL A 561 -1.53 -19.73 -21.00
CA VAL A 561 -1.60 -18.80 -19.86
C VAL A 561 -0.82 -17.55 -20.25
N VAL A 562 -1.51 -16.43 -20.36
CA VAL A 562 -0.90 -15.14 -20.69
C VAL A 562 -0.83 -14.29 -19.44
N VAL A 563 0.36 -13.89 -19.02
CA VAL A 563 0.57 -13.02 -17.85
C VAL A 563 0.88 -11.61 -18.36
N VAL A 564 -0.06 -10.72 -18.18
CA VAL A 564 0.04 -9.30 -18.54
C VAL A 564 0.08 -8.43 -17.30
N GLY A 565 0.54 -7.19 -17.40
CA GLY A 565 0.56 -6.33 -16.23
C GLY A 565 1.13 -4.94 -16.49
N THR A 566 1.21 -4.18 -15.40
CA THR A 566 1.76 -2.83 -15.35
C THR A 566 3.27 -2.83 -15.09
N THR A 567 3.90 -1.65 -15.18
CA THR A 567 5.34 -1.46 -14.98
C THR A 567 5.60 -0.42 -13.87
N PRO A 568 6.84 -0.32 -13.34
CA PRO A 568 7.22 0.74 -12.41
C PRO A 568 7.00 2.16 -12.94
N GLN A 569 6.95 2.34 -14.25
CA GLN A 569 6.69 3.61 -14.92
C GLN A 569 5.19 3.98 -14.95
N LEU A 570 4.30 3.06 -14.57
CA LEU A 570 2.87 3.29 -14.52
C LEU A 570 2.34 3.36 -13.08
N GLU A 571 2.87 2.56 -12.17
CA GLU A 571 2.39 2.50 -10.78
C GLU A 571 3.57 2.62 -9.82
N SER A 572 3.72 3.80 -9.24
CA SER A 572 4.77 4.12 -8.27
C SER A 572 4.38 5.33 -7.44
N GLU A 573 5.07 5.54 -6.34
CA GLU A 573 5.12 6.81 -5.64
C GLU A 573 5.78 7.89 -6.51
N GLY A 574 5.29 9.13 -6.40
CA GLY A 574 5.85 10.33 -7.01
C GLY A 574 5.17 10.80 -8.29
N PHE A 575 4.27 10.03 -8.85
CA PHE A 575 3.47 10.42 -10.03
C PHE A 575 2.18 9.60 -10.12
N ASP A 576 1.17 10.17 -10.79
CA ASP A 576 -0.06 9.49 -11.13
C ASP A 576 0.01 8.90 -12.54
N ARG A 577 -0.84 7.92 -12.79
CA ARG A 577 -0.98 7.26 -14.09
C ARG A 577 -1.57 8.21 -15.13
N THR A 578 -1.11 8.10 -16.36
CA THR A 578 -1.64 8.87 -17.50
C THR A 578 -2.80 8.17 -18.20
N GLY A 579 -3.13 6.94 -17.81
CA GLY A 579 -4.22 6.17 -18.39
C GLY A 579 -4.32 4.77 -17.79
N LEU A 580 -5.39 4.07 -18.14
CA LEU A 580 -5.72 2.73 -17.62
C LEU A 580 -5.37 1.58 -18.58
N ALA A 581 -4.82 1.87 -19.77
CA ALA A 581 -4.40 0.83 -20.70
C ALA A 581 -3.20 0.04 -20.19
N LEU A 582 -3.11 -1.22 -20.57
CA LEU A 582 -1.89 -2.01 -20.40
C LEU A 582 -0.77 -1.44 -21.26
N PRO A 583 0.48 -1.38 -20.78
CA PRO A 583 1.58 -0.81 -21.54
C PRO A 583 1.97 -1.69 -22.72
N GLY A 584 2.41 -1.05 -23.81
CA GLY A 584 2.89 -1.71 -25.03
C GLY A 584 1.77 -2.44 -25.78
N ALA A 585 2.12 -3.52 -26.47
CA ALA A 585 1.19 -4.30 -27.29
C ALA A 585 0.59 -5.52 -26.56
N GLN A 586 0.38 -5.43 -25.22
CA GLN A 586 -0.12 -6.56 -24.44
C GLN A 586 -1.58 -6.94 -24.82
N ASP A 587 -2.42 -5.97 -25.16
CA ASP A 587 -3.78 -6.26 -25.61
C ASP A 587 -3.81 -7.02 -26.93
N ASP A 588 -2.94 -6.68 -27.87
CA ASP A 588 -2.80 -7.39 -29.16
C ASP A 588 -2.25 -8.80 -28.95
N LEU A 589 -1.30 -8.96 -28.03
CA LEU A 589 -0.77 -10.27 -27.63
C LEU A 589 -1.89 -11.17 -27.12
N VAL A 590 -2.71 -10.70 -26.19
CA VAL A 590 -3.82 -11.48 -25.61
C VAL A 590 -4.79 -11.90 -26.70
N ARG A 591 -5.24 -10.97 -27.56
CA ARG A 591 -6.16 -11.29 -28.68
C ARG A 591 -5.60 -12.33 -29.63
N ALA A 592 -4.33 -12.17 -30.04
CA ALA A 592 -3.68 -13.11 -30.94
C ALA A 592 -3.54 -14.52 -30.35
N VAL A 593 -3.23 -14.61 -29.05
CA VAL A 593 -3.13 -15.89 -28.34
C VAL A 593 -4.52 -16.51 -28.15
N ALA A 594 -5.54 -15.75 -27.78
CA ALA A 594 -6.92 -16.22 -27.63
C ALA A 594 -7.48 -16.77 -28.95
N ALA A 595 -7.22 -16.09 -30.05
CA ALA A 595 -7.58 -16.56 -31.38
C ALA A 595 -6.85 -17.88 -31.78
N ALA A 596 -5.67 -18.13 -31.23
CA ALA A 596 -4.86 -19.31 -31.50
C ALA A 596 -5.19 -20.51 -30.60
N ASN A 597 -5.61 -20.24 -29.36
CA ASN A 597 -5.97 -21.27 -28.38
C ASN A 597 -7.21 -20.84 -27.57
N PRO A 598 -8.39 -21.51 -27.79
CA PRO A 598 -9.62 -21.13 -27.10
C PRO A 598 -9.59 -21.40 -25.56
N ARG A 599 -8.61 -22.15 -25.07
CA ARG A 599 -8.40 -22.41 -23.63
C ARG A 599 -7.35 -21.43 -23.06
N THR A 600 -7.42 -20.17 -23.49
CA THR A 600 -6.55 -19.12 -22.98
C THR A 600 -7.06 -18.59 -21.64
N VAL A 601 -6.18 -18.63 -20.64
CA VAL A 601 -6.36 -18.02 -19.32
C VAL A 601 -5.45 -16.79 -19.27
N VAL A 602 -6.00 -15.62 -18.90
CA VAL A 602 -5.20 -14.40 -18.72
C VAL A 602 -5.05 -14.11 -17.24
N VAL A 603 -3.82 -13.87 -16.80
CA VAL A 603 -3.46 -13.45 -15.45
C VAL A 603 -3.04 -11.98 -15.52
N VAL A 604 -3.73 -11.11 -14.76
CA VAL A 604 -3.43 -9.67 -14.72
C VAL A 604 -2.62 -9.35 -13.47
N ASN A 605 -1.39 -8.87 -13.65
CA ASN A 605 -0.45 -8.49 -12.59
C ASN A 605 -0.37 -6.96 -12.53
N SER A 606 -1.31 -6.32 -11.85
CA SER A 606 -1.39 -4.86 -11.67
C SER A 606 -1.76 -4.50 -10.24
N GLY A 607 -1.39 -3.30 -9.79
CA GLY A 607 -1.73 -2.82 -8.44
C GLY A 607 -3.12 -2.19 -8.35
N GLY A 608 -3.65 -1.72 -9.48
CA GLY A 608 -4.96 -1.09 -9.60
C GLY A 608 -5.66 -1.44 -10.91
N PRO A 609 -6.82 -0.83 -11.20
CA PRO A 609 -7.60 -1.11 -12.40
C PRO A 609 -6.83 -0.87 -13.70
N VAL A 610 -7.03 -1.77 -14.66
CA VAL A 610 -6.61 -1.62 -16.07
C VAL A 610 -7.78 -1.96 -16.98
N THR A 611 -7.81 -1.37 -18.18
CA THR A 611 -8.78 -1.74 -19.21
C THR A 611 -8.39 -3.09 -19.84
N MET A 612 -9.40 -3.92 -20.09
CA MET A 612 -9.25 -5.26 -20.65
C MET A 612 -10.21 -5.45 -21.83
N PRO A 613 -9.92 -4.86 -22.99
CA PRO A 613 -10.84 -4.86 -24.12
C PRO A 613 -11.07 -6.27 -24.72
N TRP A 614 -10.24 -7.23 -24.38
CA TRP A 614 -10.26 -8.63 -24.80
C TRP A 614 -10.94 -9.57 -23.77
N ARG A 615 -11.46 -9.03 -22.65
CA ARG A 615 -11.97 -9.84 -21.52
C ARG A 615 -13.02 -10.87 -21.90
N ASP A 616 -13.81 -10.59 -22.93
CA ASP A 616 -14.87 -11.48 -23.41
C ASP A 616 -14.40 -12.48 -24.48
N GLU A 617 -13.15 -12.37 -24.93
CA GLU A 617 -12.53 -13.21 -25.96
C GLU A 617 -11.71 -14.39 -25.37
N VAL A 618 -11.54 -14.44 -24.05
CA VAL A 618 -10.71 -15.45 -23.36
C VAL A 618 -11.53 -16.34 -22.44
N ALA A 619 -11.04 -17.55 -22.18
CA ALA A 619 -11.75 -18.55 -21.40
C ALA A 619 -11.81 -18.23 -19.88
N ALA A 620 -10.79 -17.58 -19.35
CA ALA A 620 -10.77 -17.09 -17.98
C ALA A 620 -9.87 -15.88 -17.80
N VAL A 621 -10.25 -15.01 -16.86
CA VAL A 621 -9.46 -13.85 -16.42
C VAL A 621 -9.27 -13.94 -14.92
N LEU A 622 -8.02 -13.99 -14.47
CA LEU A 622 -7.63 -14.01 -13.06
C LEU A 622 -6.78 -12.79 -12.74
N LEU A 623 -7.21 -11.97 -11.80
CA LEU A 623 -6.47 -10.84 -11.32
C LEU A 623 -5.57 -11.28 -10.16
N GLY A 624 -4.26 -11.11 -10.33
CA GLY A 624 -3.25 -11.55 -9.39
C GLY A 624 -2.68 -10.43 -8.51
N TRP A 625 -3.02 -9.17 -8.79
CA TRP A 625 -2.51 -7.98 -8.12
C TRP A 625 -0.97 -7.90 -8.13
N PHE A 626 -0.38 -7.17 -7.20
CA PHE A 626 1.02 -7.31 -6.80
C PHE A 626 1.07 -8.33 -5.66
N GLY A 627 1.34 -9.57 -6.03
CA GLY A 627 1.09 -10.76 -5.20
C GLY A 627 2.17 -11.09 -4.16
N GLY A 628 3.16 -10.20 -3.93
CA GLY A 628 4.26 -10.48 -3.01
C GLY A 628 5.23 -11.55 -3.52
N GLN A 629 6.16 -11.96 -2.65
CA GLN A 629 7.24 -12.87 -3.03
C GLN A 629 6.81 -14.29 -3.43
N GLU A 630 5.61 -14.74 -3.03
CA GLU A 630 5.08 -16.08 -3.27
C GLU A 630 4.05 -16.14 -4.41
N PHE A 631 4.03 -15.12 -5.26
CA PHE A 631 3.03 -14.99 -6.34
C PHE A 631 2.88 -16.23 -7.21
N GLY A 632 3.98 -16.84 -7.63
CA GLY A 632 3.94 -18.02 -8.51
C GLY A 632 3.38 -19.27 -7.85
N HIS A 633 3.71 -19.53 -6.57
CA HIS A 633 3.14 -20.65 -5.82
C HIS A 633 1.64 -20.45 -5.59
N ALA A 634 1.21 -19.25 -5.18
CA ALA A 634 -0.20 -18.94 -4.97
C ALA A 634 -1.01 -19.06 -6.28
N LEU A 635 -0.44 -18.59 -7.40
CA LEU A 635 -1.06 -18.74 -8.71
C LEU A 635 -1.26 -20.21 -9.09
N ALA A 636 -0.25 -21.04 -8.89
CA ALA A 636 -0.35 -22.47 -9.16
C ALA A 636 -1.45 -23.13 -8.32
N ASP A 637 -1.55 -22.80 -7.02
CA ASP A 637 -2.60 -23.32 -6.14
C ASP A 637 -4.00 -22.97 -6.65
N VAL A 638 -4.20 -21.74 -7.10
CA VAL A 638 -5.49 -21.29 -7.61
C VAL A 638 -5.81 -21.99 -8.93
N LEU A 639 -4.89 -22.02 -9.90
CA LEU A 639 -5.14 -22.66 -11.20
C LEU A 639 -5.43 -24.15 -11.08
N LEU A 640 -4.80 -24.83 -10.13
CA LEU A 640 -5.00 -26.26 -9.86
C LEU A 640 -6.23 -26.52 -8.96
N GLY A 641 -6.82 -25.47 -8.39
CA GLY A 641 -7.94 -25.61 -7.45
C GLY A 641 -7.56 -26.24 -6.12
N HIS A 642 -6.28 -26.15 -5.72
CA HIS A 642 -5.84 -26.46 -4.36
C HIS A 642 -6.36 -25.40 -3.39
N THR A 643 -6.46 -24.16 -3.86
CA THR A 643 -7.10 -23.04 -3.19
C THR A 643 -8.16 -22.45 -4.12
N GLU A 644 -9.34 -22.18 -3.59
CA GLU A 644 -10.39 -21.49 -4.34
C GLU A 644 -10.06 -20.00 -4.47
N PRO A 645 -10.24 -19.39 -5.66
CA PRO A 645 -10.16 -17.93 -5.80
C PRO A 645 -11.35 -17.32 -5.04
N CYS A 646 -11.08 -16.73 -3.90
CA CYS A 646 -12.10 -16.14 -3.04
C CYS A 646 -12.00 -14.62 -2.93
N GLY A 647 -11.11 -14.01 -3.69
CA GLY A 647 -10.98 -12.57 -3.77
C GLY A 647 -12.21 -11.89 -4.35
N ARG A 648 -12.51 -10.70 -3.87
CA ARG A 648 -13.56 -9.80 -4.34
C ARG A 648 -12.97 -8.43 -4.59
N LEU A 649 -13.35 -7.78 -5.68
CA LEU A 649 -12.81 -6.48 -6.05
C LEU A 649 -13.02 -5.44 -4.96
N PRO A 650 -11.96 -4.84 -4.40
CA PRO A 650 -12.07 -3.73 -3.47
C PRO A 650 -12.25 -2.38 -4.19
N THR A 651 -12.28 -2.39 -5.51
CA THR A 651 -12.42 -1.22 -6.38
C THR A 651 -13.16 -1.60 -7.66
N THR A 652 -13.88 -0.64 -8.24
CA THR A 652 -14.64 -0.83 -9.48
C THR A 652 -13.71 -0.84 -10.69
N TRP A 653 -13.93 -1.76 -11.64
CA TRP A 653 -13.10 -1.91 -12.84
C TRP A 653 -13.85 -1.44 -14.09
N PRO A 654 -13.32 -0.46 -14.84
CA PRO A 654 -13.96 0.10 -16.01
C PRO A 654 -13.86 -0.84 -17.23
N ALA A 655 -14.83 -0.73 -18.13
CA ALA A 655 -14.74 -1.29 -19.48
C ALA A 655 -13.83 -0.41 -20.36
N THR A 656 -14.01 0.88 -20.27
CA THR A 656 -13.17 1.91 -20.92
C THR A 656 -12.87 3.02 -19.92
N GLU A 657 -11.80 3.74 -20.14
CA GLU A 657 -11.42 4.89 -19.31
C GLU A 657 -12.47 6.01 -19.35
N ALA A 658 -13.09 6.20 -20.50
CA ALA A 658 -14.13 7.22 -20.69
C ALA A 658 -15.40 6.99 -19.83
N ASP A 659 -15.62 5.76 -19.36
CA ASP A 659 -16.77 5.44 -18.50
C ASP A 659 -16.55 5.80 -17.04
N VAL A 660 -15.30 6.08 -16.63
CA VAL A 660 -14.93 6.31 -15.22
C VAL A 660 -15.43 7.69 -14.78
N PRO A 661 -16.31 7.74 -13.76
CA PRO A 661 -16.92 9.02 -13.36
C PRO A 661 -15.94 9.98 -12.66
N VAL A 662 -14.91 9.47 -12.01
CA VAL A 662 -13.92 10.26 -11.24
C VAL A 662 -12.51 9.86 -11.68
N LEU A 663 -11.85 10.70 -12.47
CA LEU A 663 -10.50 10.47 -12.99
C LEU A 663 -9.48 11.51 -12.52
N ASN A 664 -9.93 12.73 -12.16
CA ASN A 664 -9.01 13.84 -11.90
C ASN A 664 -8.04 13.57 -10.74
N THR A 665 -6.74 13.64 -11.03
CA THR A 665 -5.62 13.59 -10.06
C THR A 665 -4.73 14.81 -10.14
N THR A 666 -4.99 15.73 -11.07
CA THR A 666 -4.13 16.87 -11.36
C THR A 666 -4.72 18.15 -10.80
N PRO A 667 -4.01 18.89 -9.93
CA PRO A 667 -4.45 20.18 -9.44
C PRO A 667 -4.49 21.23 -10.56
N GLU A 668 -5.53 22.06 -10.56
CA GLU A 668 -5.64 23.24 -11.42
C GLU A 668 -5.26 24.49 -10.61
N ASN A 669 -4.17 25.16 -11.01
CA ASN A 669 -3.60 26.29 -10.25
C ASN A 669 -3.32 25.97 -8.77
N GLY A 670 -2.85 24.78 -8.49
CA GLY A 670 -2.53 24.29 -7.15
C GLY A 670 -3.76 23.80 -6.37
N LEU A 671 -4.97 23.82 -6.93
CA LEU A 671 -6.20 23.39 -6.29
C LEU A 671 -6.69 22.07 -6.88
N LEU A 672 -6.81 21.03 -6.07
CA LEU A 672 -7.42 19.75 -6.44
C LEU A 672 -8.84 19.67 -5.89
N ARG A 673 -9.84 19.75 -6.77
CA ARG A 673 -11.25 19.78 -6.38
C ARG A 673 -11.82 18.37 -6.26
N TYR A 674 -12.57 18.14 -5.19
CA TYR A 674 -13.35 16.91 -4.97
C TYR A 674 -14.83 17.21 -5.20
N ASP A 675 -15.14 17.70 -6.42
CA ASP A 675 -16.50 18.16 -6.79
C ASP A 675 -17.53 17.02 -6.81
N GLU A 676 -17.10 15.78 -6.92
CA GLU A 676 -17.94 14.59 -6.83
C GLU A 676 -18.54 14.36 -5.44
N GLY A 677 -18.01 15.01 -4.41
CA GLY A 677 -18.47 14.89 -3.03
C GLY A 677 -18.39 13.44 -2.53
N ILE A 678 -19.47 12.96 -1.91
CA ILE A 678 -19.55 11.59 -1.37
C ILE A 678 -19.61 10.49 -2.44
N HIS A 679 -19.55 10.84 -3.72
CA HIS A 679 -19.74 9.92 -4.83
C HIS A 679 -18.41 9.56 -5.50
N ILE A 680 -17.60 8.73 -4.81
CA ILE A 680 -16.41 8.10 -5.38
C ILE A 680 -16.65 6.60 -5.63
N GLY A 681 -15.77 5.96 -6.39
CA GLY A 681 -15.81 4.54 -6.66
C GLY A 681 -17.19 4.07 -7.13
N TYR A 682 -17.66 2.90 -6.68
CA TYR A 682 -18.96 2.34 -7.06
C TYR A 682 -20.14 3.30 -6.80
N ARG A 683 -20.03 4.22 -5.83
CA ARG A 683 -21.08 5.22 -5.56
C ARG A 683 -21.25 6.17 -6.73
N ALA A 684 -20.13 6.60 -7.34
CA ALA A 684 -20.13 7.45 -8.54
C ALA A 684 -20.69 6.69 -9.76
N TRP A 685 -20.28 5.44 -9.95
CA TRP A 685 -20.76 4.59 -11.02
C TRP A 685 -22.27 4.39 -10.96
N LEU A 686 -22.80 4.11 -9.79
CA LEU A 686 -24.24 3.97 -9.56
C LEU A 686 -25.00 5.27 -9.80
N ARG A 687 -24.44 6.42 -9.36
CA ARG A 687 -25.04 7.75 -9.59
C ARG A 687 -25.09 8.10 -11.08
N ALA A 688 -24.02 7.82 -11.79
CA ALA A 688 -23.93 8.05 -13.23
C ALA A 688 -24.80 7.08 -14.07
N GLY A 689 -25.26 5.98 -13.47
CA GLY A 689 -25.98 4.92 -14.20
C GLY A 689 -25.09 4.16 -15.17
N HIS A 690 -23.76 4.24 -15.02
CA HIS A 690 -22.81 3.54 -15.86
C HIS A 690 -22.63 2.07 -15.43
N GLN A 691 -22.39 1.21 -16.42
CA GLN A 691 -22.08 -0.21 -16.17
C GLN A 691 -20.57 -0.43 -16.23
N PRO A 692 -19.91 -0.79 -15.13
CA PRO A 692 -18.50 -1.14 -15.16
C PRO A 692 -18.28 -2.49 -15.83
N ALA A 693 -17.03 -2.78 -16.24
CA ALA A 693 -16.66 -4.12 -16.67
C ALA A 693 -16.88 -5.14 -15.52
N TYR A 694 -16.44 -4.75 -14.32
CA TYR A 694 -16.66 -5.53 -13.10
C TYR A 694 -16.97 -4.58 -11.93
N PRO A 695 -18.09 -4.77 -11.24
CA PRO A 695 -18.48 -3.90 -10.13
C PRO A 695 -17.63 -4.15 -8.88
N PHE A 696 -17.66 -3.19 -7.97
CA PHE A 696 -17.13 -3.35 -6.63
C PHE A 696 -17.72 -4.60 -5.95
N GLY A 697 -16.87 -5.37 -5.31
CA GLY A 697 -17.25 -6.63 -4.67
C GLY A 697 -17.31 -7.85 -5.60
N HIS A 698 -17.20 -7.67 -6.93
CA HIS A 698 -17.25 -8.78 -7.89
C HIS A 698 -16.08 -9.76 -7.71
N GLY A 699 -16.38 -11.03 -7.91
CA GLY A 699 -15.43 -12.13 -7.99
C GLY A 699 -16.15 -13.46 -8.01
N LEU A 700 -15.64 -14.40 -8.81
CA LEU A 700 -16.16 -15.75 -8.93
C LEU A 700 -15.38 -16.70 -8.02
N GLY A 701 -15.99 -17.82 -7.67
CA GLY A 701 -15.35 -18.97 -7.06
C GLY A 701 -15.46 -20.20 -7.97
N TYR A 702 -14.96 -21.33 -7.48
CA TYR A 702 -15.09 -22.63 -8.16
C TYR A 702 -16.36 -23.40 -7.71
N THR A 703 -17.13 -22.82 -6.81
CA THR A 703 -18.41 -23.33 -6.36
C THR A 703 -19.50 -22.28 -6.51
N THR A 704 -20.75 -22.68 -6.40
CA THR A 704 -21.92 -21.80 -6.52
C THR A 704 -22.63 -21.68 -5.18
N TRP A 705 -23.34 -20.57 -5.01
CA TRP A 705 -24.01 -20.23 -3.76
C TRP A 705 -25.43 -19.78 -3.99
N ASP A 706 -26.28 -20.12 -3.03
CA ASP A 706 -27.65 -19.62 -2.92
C ASP A 706 -27.83 -18.93 -1.56
N ILE A 707 -28.66 -17.89 -1.52
CA ILE A 707 -28.98 -17.18 -0.28
C ILE A 707 -30.49 -16.99 -0.14
N ALA A 708 -30.98 -17.15 1.08
CA ALA A 708 -32.41 -17.08 1.40
C ALA A 708 -32.65 -16.58 2.84
N ASP A 709 -33.92 -16.50 3.20
CA ASP A 709 -34.40 -16.30 4.58
C ASP A 709 -33.84 -15.07 5.30
N LEU A 710 -33.77 -13.92 4.58
CA LEU A 710 -33.30 -12.67 5.18
C LEU A 710 -34.24 -12.22 6.30
N THR A 711 -33.71 -12.11 7.49
CA THR A 711 -34.43 -11.61 8.68
C THR A 711 -33.66 -10.45 9.32
N ILE A 712 -34.41 -9.50 9.83
CA ILE A 712 -33.87 -8.35 10.59
C ILE A 712 -34.40 -8.48 12.02
N ASP A 713 -33.49 -8.49 12.99
CA ASP A 713 -33.89 -8.49 14.39
C ASP A 713 -34.27 -7.07 14.81
N THR A 714 -35.57 -6.84 14.97
CA THR A 714 -36.13 -5.55 15.35
C THR A 714 -36.39 -5.41 16.84
N THR A 715 -36.12 -6.43 17.64
CA THR A 715 -36.41 -6.44 19.08
C THR A 715 -35.62 -5.39 19.86
N ASP A 716 -34.44 -5.00 19.37
CA ASP A 716 -33.59 -3.96 19.98
C ASP A 716 -33.88 -2.53 19.51
N THR A 717 -34.75 -2.34 18.50
CA THR A 717 -34.97 -1.00 17.90
C THR A 717 -36.06 -0.18 18.60
N THR A 718 -36.86 -0.76 19.51
CA THR A 718 -38.06 -0.11 20.10
C THR A 718 -37.99 0.21 21.56
N ASP A 719 -37.08 -0.32 22.38
CA ASP A 719 -37.17 -0.27 23.85
C ASP A 719 -36.08 0.52 24.59
N ALA A 720 -35.33 1.41 23.97
CA ALA A 720 -34.37 2.26 24.67
C ALA A 720 -34.88 3.70 24.89
N ALA A 721 -35.95 3.86 25.64
CA ALA A 721 -36.31 5.11 26.30
C ALA A 721 -35.58 5.25 27.65
N GLY A 722 -34.27 5.00 27.68
CA GLY A 722 -33.43 5.19 28.83
C GLY A 722 -32.34 6.22 28.54
N ALA A 723 -32.23 7.23 29.39
CA ALA A 723 -31.25 8.31 29.33
C ALA A 723 -29.81 7.71 29.31
N GLY A 724 -29.22 7.62 28.15
CA GLY A 724 -27.82 7.27 27.91
C GLY A 724 -27.11 8.34 27.12
N ASP A 725 -25.83 8.44 27.32
CA ASP A 725 -24.89 9.49 26.89
C ASP A 725 -24.95 9.90 25.42
N ALA A 726 -24.57 11.12 25.11
CA ALA A 726 -24.65 11.82 23.83
C ALA A 726 -23.81 11.23 22.67
N ASP A 727 -23.08 10.13 22.87
CA ASP A 727 -22.30 9.43 21.88
C ASP A 727 -23.01 8.20 21.25
N ASP A 728 -24.24 7.88 21.71
CA ASP A 728 -24.98 6.72 21.21
C ASP A 728 -25.84 7.07 19.99
N LEU A 729 -25.29 6.88 18.80
CA LEU A 729 -26.00 7.04 17.50
C LEU A 729 -27.16 6.03 17.31
N GLY A 730 -27.51 5.27 18.35
CA GLY A 730 -28.50 4.21 18.34
C GLY A 730 -27.90 2.82 18.20
N HIS A 731 -28.75 1.84 18.38
CA HIS A 731 -28.31 0.43 18.36
C HIS A 731 -27.93 -0.03 16.96
N SER A 732 -26.92 -0.89 16.89
CA SER A 732 -26.62 -1.65 15.69
C SER A 732 -27.80 -2.55 15.32
N VAL A 733 -27.98 -2.82 14.02
CA VAL A 733 -29.07 -3.66 13.52
C VAL A 733 -28.56 -5.07 13.18
N PRO A 734 -28.91 -6.09 13.97
CA PRO A 734 -28.57 -7.47 13.65
C PRO A 734 -29.38 -7.97 12.45
N VAL A 735 -28.70 -8.62 11.53
CA VAL A 735 -29.27 -9.18 10.31
C VAL A 735 -28.84 -10.63 10.18
N THR A 736 -29.76 -11.50 9.80
CA THR A 736 -29.46 -12.92 9.61
C THR A 736 -30.01 -13.38 8.24
N PHE A 737 -29.30 -14.24 7.57
CA PHE A 737 -29.77 -14.90 6.36
C PHE A 737 -29.12 -16.28 6.23
N THR A 738 -29.69 -17.12 5.37
CA THR A 738 -29.17 -18.44 5.09
C THR A 738 -28.29 -18.41 3.85
N ALA A 739 -27.09 -18.98 3.92
CA ALA A 739 -26.20 -19.20 2.78
C ALA A 739 -25.97 -20.69 2.57
N ARG A 740 -26.14 -21.18 1.35
CA ARG A 740 -25.92 -22.59 0.96
C ARG A 740 -24.89 -22.66 -0.15
N ASN A 741 -23.90 -23.53 0.02
CA ASN A 741 -23.03 -23.94 -1.08
C ASN A 741 -23.78 -24.96 -1.94
N THR A 742 -24.16 -24.57 -3.16
CA THR A 742 -24.91 -25.38 -4.11
C THR A 742 -24.03 -26.13 -5.12
N GLY A 743 -22.72 -25.87 -5.09
CA GLY A 743 -21.77 -26.51 -5.98
C GLY A 743 -21.20 -27.82 -5.40
N GLN A 744 -20.23 -28.38 -6.11
CA GLN A 744 -19.64 -29.68 -5.79
C GLN A 744 -18.27 -29.60 -5.09
N ARG A 745 -17.84 -28.40 -4.68
CA ARG A 745 -16.56 -28.16 -4.02
C ARG A 745 -16.79 -27.37 -2.74
N ALA A 746 -15.95 -27.63 -1.74
CA ALA A 746 -15.84 -26.72 -0.61
C ALA A 746 -15.40 -25.34 -1.12
N GLY A 747 -15.97 -24.28 -0.57
CA GLY A 747 -15.68 -22.93 -1.02
C GLY A 747 -15.83 -21.86 0.04
N ARG A 748 -15.42 -20.65 -0.31
CA ARG A 748 -15.52 -19.45 0.50
C ARG A 748 -16.25 -18.37 -0.28
N GLN A 749 -17.23 -17.71 0.35
CA GLN A 749 -17.95 -16.59 -0.23
C GLN A 749 -17.97 -15.39 0.71
N VAL A 750 -17.87 -14.20 0.13
CA VAL A 750 -18.10 -12.93 0.81
C VAL A 750 -19.49 -12.42 0.45
N PHE A 751 -20.34 -12.30 1.45
CA PHE A 751 -21.66 -11.69 1.30
C PHE A 751 -21.60 -10.26 1.79
N GLN A 752 -22.15 -9.36 0.99
CA GLN A 752 -22.07 -7.90 1.18
C GLN A 752 -23.47 -7.36 1.42
N ALA A 753 -23.60 -6.50 2.42
CA ALA A 753 -24.85 -5.85 2.80
C ALA A 753 -24.79 -4.37 2.42
N TYR A 754 -25.75 -3.93 1.61
CA TYR A 754 -25.86 -2.55 1.15
C TYR A 754 -27.15 -1.93 1.64
N LEU A 755 -27.06 -0.68 2.08
CA LEU A 755 -28.21 0.16 2.38
C LEU A 755 -28.50 1.12 1.23
N SER A 756 -29.77 1.42 1.07
CA SER A 756 -30.28 2.50 0.20
C SER A 756 -31.45 3.21 0.89
N LYS A 757 -31.67 4.47 0.53
CA LYS A 757 -32.80 5.28 0.99
C LYS A 757 -33.36 6.05 -0.20
N GLU A 758 -34.48 5.57 -0.73
CA GLU A 758 -35.06 6.12 -1.96
C GLU A 758 -35.66 7.51 -1.74
N GLU A 759 -36.31 7.71 -0.59
CA GLU A 759 -36.85 9.00 -0.19
C GLU A 759 -35.94 9.64 0.86
N SER A 760 -34.94 10.38 0.42
CA SER A 760 -34.00 11.10 1.26
C SER A 760 -34.07 12.61 1.06
N THR A 761 -33.99 13.38 2.14
CA THR A 761 -33.95 14.85 2.11
C THR A 761 -32.53 15.38 1.89
N VAL A 762 -31.55 14.50 1.99
CA VAL A 762 -30.13 14.81 1.78
C VAL A 762 -29.60 13.99 0.60
N ASP A 763 -28.57 14.50 -0.08
CA ASP A 763 -27.88 13.73 -1.11
C ASP A 763 -27.27 12.46 -0.49
N ARG A 764 -27.57 11.31 -1.05
CA ARG A 764 -27.03 10.02 -0.63
C ARG A 764 -26.59 9.20 -1.84
N PRO A 765 -25.63 8.31 -1.68
CA PRO A 765 -25.35 7.32 -2.72
C PRO A 765 -26.60 6.48 -3.02
N VAL A 766 -26.75 6.04 -4.26
CA VAL A 766 -27.82 5.10 -4.66
C VAL A 766 -27.88 3.90 -3.72
N ARG A 767 -26.72 3.45 -3.32
CA ARG A 767 -26.52 2.48 -2.23
C ARG A 767 -25.09 2.58 -1.70
N TRP A 768 -24.87 2.13 -0.46
CA TRP A 768 -23.56 2.11 0.19
C TRP A 768 -23.37 0.83 1.00
N LEU A 769 -22.13 0.35 1.05
CA LEU A 769 -21.76 -0.81 1.87
C LEU A 769 -22.00 -0.50 3.35
N ALA A 770 -22.68 -1.38 4.04
CA ALA A 770 -23.03 -1.27 5.46
C ALA A 770 -22.51 -2.43 6.31
N GLY A 771 -21.99 -3.48 5.66
CA GLY A 771 -21.36 -4.61 6.32
C GLY A 771 -21.06 -5.74 5.34
N PHE A 772 -20.26 -6.70 5.78
CA PHE A 772 -19.98 -7.92 5.02
C PHE A 772 -19.70 -9.10 5.95
N ALA A 773 -19.87 -10.31 5.45
CA ALA A 773 -19.48 -11.52 6.16
C ALA A 773 -18.91 -12.55 5.18
N THR A 774 -17.96 -13.33 5.69
CA THR A 774 -17.32 -14.41 4.97
C THR A 774 -17.82 -15.75 5.48
N VAL A 775 -18.20 -16.63 4.56
CA VAL A 775 -18.66 -17.99 4.86
C VAL A 775 -17.78 -19.00 4.15
N ARG A 776 -17.34 -20.04 4.87
CA ARG A 776 -16.74 -21.24 4.28
C ARG A 776 -17.72 -22.40 4.46
N ALA A 777 -17.93 -23.17 3.42
CA ALA A 777 -18.91 -24.25 3.43
C ALA A 777 -18.50 -25.43 2.55
N GLU A 778 -18.74 -26.62 3.03
CA GLU A 778 -18.65 -27.85 2.25
C GLU A 778 -19.80 -27.93 1.22
N PRO A 779 -19.67 -28.76 0.17
CA PRO A 779 -20.77 -28.99 -0.79
C PRO A 779 -22.09 -29.30 -0.10
N ASP A 780 -23.17 -28.74 -0.62
CA ASP A 780 -24.55 -28.91 -0.11
C ASP A 780 -24.78 -28.43 1.33
N SER A 781 -23.77 -27.93 2.03
CA SER A 781 -23.94 -27.43 3.40
C SER A 781 -24.59 -26.05 3.43
N GLN A 782 -25.35 -25.80 4.47
CA GLN A 782 -26.11 -24.59 4.73
C GLN A 782 -25.65 -23.95 6.04
N HIS A 783 -25.46 -22.62 6.03
CA HIS A 783 -25.02 -21.84 7.18
C HIS A 783 -25.94 -20.66 7.42
N GLN A 784 -26.24 -20.40 8.68
CA GLN A 784 -26.86 -19.15 9.08
C GLN A 784 -25.77 -18.10 9.24
N VAL A 785 -25.86 -17.04 8.46
CA VAL A 785 -24.92 -15.91 8.45
C VAL A 785 -25.50 -14.77 9.27
N ARG A 786 -24.70 -14.23 10.16
CA ARG A 786 -25.07 -13.04 10.94
C ARG A 786 -24.19 -11.87 10.56
N LEU A 787 -24.83 -10.72 10.35
CA LEU A 787 -24.22 -9.42 10.15
C LEU A 787 -24.74 -8.47 11.19
N THR A 788 -23.93 -7.52 11.60
CA THR A 788 -24.38 -6.39 12.44
C THR A 788 -24.14 -5.12 11.66
N LEU A 789 -25.19 -4.44 11.27
CA LEU A 789 -25.09 -3.13 10.63
C LEU A 789 -24.82 -2.09 11.70
N PRO A 790 -23.71 -1.34 11.66
CA PRO A 790 -23.44 -0.31 12.67
C PRO A 790 -24.47 0.83 12.55
N ALA A 791 -24.84 1.43 13.66
CA ALA A 791 -25.75 2.60 13.67
C ALA A 791 -25.26 3.72 12.75
N ARG A 792 -23.95 3.90 12.66
CA ARG A 792 -23.29 4.86 11.77
C ARG A 792 -23.64 4.67 10.28
N ALA A 793 -23.95 3.45 9.83
CA ALA A 793 -24.35 3.19 8.44
C ALA A 793 -25.65 3.91 8.02
N PHE A 794 -26.47 4.32 8.97
CA PHE A 794 -27.72 5.07 8.73
C PHE A 794 -27.54 6.60 8.83
N ALA A 795 -26.39 7.06 9.31
CA ALA A 795 -26.12 8.47 9.58
C ALA A 795 -25.55 9.20 8.35
N HIS A 796 -25.68 10.53 8.38
CA HIS A 796 -24.99 11.48 7.51
C HIS A 796 -24.45 12.63 8.36
N TRP A 797 -23.52 13.38 7.82
CA TRP A 797 -22.93 14.52 8.51
C TRP A 797 -23.63 15.84 8.10
N ASP A 798 -24.11 16.60 9.11
CA ASP A 798 -24.57 17.96 8.96
C ASP A 798 -24.28 18.71 10.27
N ALA A 799 -23.11 19.34 10.37
CA ALA A 799 -22.53 19.91 11.59
C ALA A 799 -22.51 18.94 12.81
N GLY A 800 -22.72 17.66 12.57
CA GLY A 800 -22.81 16.55 13.49
C GLY A 800 -23.35 15.31 12.78
N TRP A 801 -23.33 14.15 13.46
CA TRP A 801 -23.90 12.92 12.92
C TRP A 801 -25.40 12.87 13.16
N HIS A 802 -26.17 12.74 12.09
CA HIS A 802 -27.63 12.68 12.12
C HIS A 802 -28.15 11.44 11.41
N THR A 803 -29.06 10.73 12.04
CA THR A 803 -29.79 9.64 11.41
C THR A 803 -31.08 10.16 10.83
N GLU A 804 -31.24 10.08 9.52
CA GLU A 804 -32.46 10.49 8.85
C GLU A 804 -33.55 9.44 9.07
N PRO A 805 -34.71 9.82 9.65
CA PRO A 805 -35.79 8.86 9.89
C PRO A 805 -36.44 8.41 8.59
N GLY A 806 -37.12 7.26 8.64
CA GLY A 806 -37.86 6.72 7.50
C GLY A 806 -37.43 5.30 7.13
N SER A 807 -37.79 4.89 5.92
CA SER A 807 -37.55 3.53 5.43
C SER A 807 -36.25 3.44 4.68
N TYR A 808 -35.39 2.52 5.10
CA TYR A 808 -34.18 2.11 4.38
C TYR A 808 -34.42 0.74 3.76
N THR A 809 -33.81 0.50 2.61
CA THR A 809 -33.80 -0.82 1.99
C THR A 809 -32.42 -1.44 2.19
N LEU A 810 -32.37 -2.54 2.95
CA LEU A 810 -31.21 -3.42 3.04
C LEU A 810 -31.25 -4.40 1.86
N ARG A 811 -30.10 -4.56 1.20
CA ARG A 811 -29.91 -5.58 0.16
C ARG A 811 -28.68 -6.41 0.47
N ILE A 812 -28.74 -7.73 0.25
CA ILE A 812 -27.61 -8.63 0.44
C ILE A 812 -27.33 -9.39 -0.86
N GLY A 813 -26.06 -9.52 -1.18
CA GLY A 813 -25.58 -10.25 -2.34
C GLY A 813 -24.09 -10.43 -2.39
N THR A 814 -23.56 -10.60 -3.59
CA THR A 814 -22.14 -10.93 -3.83
C THR A 814 -21.30 -9.78 -4.35
N ASP A 815 -21.94 -8.72 -4.85
CA ASP A 815 -21.30 -7.50 -5.30
C ASP A 815 -22.29 -6.32 -5.30
N ALA A 816 -21.83 -5.12 -5.58
CA ALA A 816 -22.65 -3.91 -5.54
C ALA A 816 -23.84 -3.91 -6.54
N MET A 817 -23.85 -4.80 -7.53
CA MET A 817 -24.90 -4.88 -8.54
C MET A 817 -25.74 -6.15 -8.45
N HIS A 818 -25.22 -7.24 -7.91
CA HIS A 818 -25.93 -8.51 -7.73
C HIS A 818 -26.37 -8.70 -6.28
N LEU A 819 -27.60 -8.27 -5.96
CA LEU A 819 -28.17 -8.17 -4.62
C LEU A 819 -29.56 -8.82 -4.57
N PRO A 820 -29.65 -10.16 -4.60
CA PRO A 820 -30.93 -10.89 -4.72
C PRO A 820 -31.82 -10.80 -3.49
N LEU A 821 -31.28 -10.61 -2.29
CA LEU A 821 -32.11 -10.44 -1.09
C LEU A 821 -32.36 -8.98 -0.78
N ALA A 822 -33.59 -8.67 -0.36
CA ALA A 822 -33.94 -7.33 0.09
C ALA A 822 -34.90 -7.36 1.27
N ALA A 823 -34.75 -6.44 2.21
CA ALA A 823 -35.65 -6.21 3.33
C ALA A 823 -35.71 -4.72 3.68
N ARG A 824 -36.79 -4.29 4.33
CA ARG A 824 -36.95 -2.91 4.79
C ARG A 824 -36.57 -2.78 6.26
N ILE A 825 -35.88 -1.69 6.58
CA ILE A 825 -35.54 -1.29 7.95
C ILE A 825 -36.20 0.06 8.19
N SER A 826 -37.08 0.15 9.17
CA SER A 826 -37.69 1.41 9.57
C SER A 826 -36.89 2.05 10.71
N VAL A 827 -36.43 3.27 10.49
CA VAL A 827 -35.68 4.05 11.49
C VAL A 827 -36.63 5.16 12.01
N GLY A 828 -36.84 5.21 13.31
CA GLY A 828 -37.70 6.21 13.96
C GLY A 828 -37.07 7.60 13.99
N ALA A 829 -37.91 8.62 14.10
CA ALA A 829 -37.45 9.99 14.30
C ALA A 829 -36.88 10.14 15.74
N ARG A 830 -35.64 10.53 15.88
CA ARG A 830 -35.01 10.90 17.14
C ARG A 830 -34.91 12.41 17.24
N PRO A 831 -35.03 13.03 18.44
CA PRO A 831 -34.78 14.44 18.59
C PRO A 831 -33.32 14.77 18.26
N SER A 832 -33.11 15.86 17.53
CA SER A 832 -31.78 16.40 17.24
C SER A 832 -31.13 16.88 18.54
N TYR A 833 -29.93 16.33 18.84
CA TYR A 833 -29.09 16.82 19.93
C TYR A 833 -28.03 17.78 19.40
N THR A 834 -28.10 19.03 19.83
CA THR A 834 -26.99 19.98 19.74
C THR A 834 -25.96 19.59 20.82
N GLN A 835 -24.73 19.35 20.44
CA GLN A 835 -23.60 19.11 21.36
C GLN A 835 -23.48 20.28 22.37
N GLN A 836 -23.84 20.07 23.61
CA GLN A 836 -23.36 20.91 24.71
C GLN A 836 -22.11 20.29 25.31
N SER A 837 -21.02 21.01 25.18
CA SER A 837 -19.74 20.71 25.79
C SER A 837 -19.85 20.81 27.33
N SER A 838 -19.98 19.68 28.01
CA SER A 838 -19.50 19.50 29.41
C SER A 838 -19.70 18.06 29.82
N ARG A 839 -18.67 17.26 29.96
CA ARG A 839 -18.69 16.08 30.82
C ARG A 839 -17.37 15.89 31.55
N THR A 840 -17.43 16.05 32.83
CA THR A 840 -16.58 15.40 33.82
C THR A 840 -17.09 13.97 34.00
N ARG A 841 -16.26 12.97 33.76
CA ARG A 841 -16.50 11.61 34.24
C ARG A 841 -15.96 11.44 35.64
N PRO A 842 -16.60 10.62 36.51
CA PRO A 842 -16.10 10.32 37.85
C PRO A 842 -14.86 9.45 37.86
#